data_0220ab0915d4011771f43d314ea6ca1f
#
_entry.id   0220ab0915d4011771f43d314ea6ca1f
#
_cell.length_a   1.000
_cell.length_b   1.000
_cell.length_c   1.000
_cell.angle_alpha   90.00
_cell.angle_beta   90.00
_cell.angle_gamma   90.00
#
_symmetry.space_group_name_H-M   'P 1'
#
loop_
_entity.id
_entity.type
_entity.pdbx_description
1 polymer ?
#
loop_
_entity_poly.entity_id
_entity_poly.type
_entity_poly.pdbx_seq_one_letter_code
_entity_poly.pdbx_strand_id
1 'polypeptide(L)'
;MKQNNLINTVQVSISDALTVKEGNINIIILPDWSQSEEGLIIELEQVIKTVLNHSDSNQITLLINTNGISEDDANLVLSTVAMNLLLTENFDITVECEISLLGNLDELELRAIAPFLHGRIILQHENLDALASFIIENIPAYQIGSFNNIHIEKLVFDLSSRLFQEGRWTEAIAQYQKLLEIQSGDADIYYNLSYCYRQLNQLDEYFQTLQQGIKLYPQEGRLHFSLIIELRRNGRIQEAILSAENAAKCLPNDYTFQILKYLTVPSIYENKEEINFYRQRFIQGLQDLIQQTSLRTKEEQQSALAGIGRLTNFYLSYQAQNDIDLQRQYGKLVHEIMAANYPQWVVPLSMPKFQPNQKIRIGYASHYLHSYSGTLWLTGWLRYCDRQNFEIYCYYTGNEPDPVTQQFQNYSDVFHHIPYNLSAACEQIIADKLHILVFPEIGMDAQTMQMAGLRLAPLQCVAWGHPVTTGLPTIDYFLSSELMEAENAQEHYSEKLIRLPNIGVSYPKPYIPSVIKTRSDFGLGDDAVIYLCCQAPFKYLPQYDFIFAKIARRLPEAKFVFLRGTLLEPRLKRAFAAVGLNSEDYCVFLNIPDRLDYLMINLLSDVYLDTFTWSGGNTTLEAIACNLPIVTCPGEFMRGRHSDSFLKMLGVTDTIAENETEYIEIAVKLGLDPAWRGTIAERMSQNHDRLFDDKACVEGLEAFYKEVCSKH
;
A
#
# COMPACT_ATOMS: atom_id res chain seq x y z
N MET A 1 -1.31 16.83 15.22
CA MET A 1 -2.56 17.31 15.85
C MET A 1 -2.53 18.78 16.33
N LYS A 2 -1.49 19.29 17.02
CA LYS A 2 -1.50 20.71 17.45
C LYS A 2 -1.32 21.74 16.34
N GLN A 3 -0.60 21.41 15.26
CA GLN A 3 -0.49 22.30 14.10
C GLN A 3 -1.77 22.36 13.25
N ASN A 4 -2.46 21.23 13.07
CA ASN A 4 -3.73 21.21 12.33
C ASN A 4 -4.87 21.93 13.07
N ASN A 5 -4.88 21.91 14.41
CA ASN A 5 -5.89 22.66 15.17
C ASN A 5 -5.66 24.19 15.12
N LEU A 6 -4.41 24.67 15.00
CA LEU A 6 -4.14 26.08 14.81
C LEU A 6 -4.56 26.57 13.41
N ILE A 7 -4.30 25.74 12.38
CA ILE A 7 -4.70 26.03 10.99
C ILE A 7 -6.23 26.09 10.88
N ASN A 8 -6.96 25.14 11.47
CA ASN A 8 -8.43 25.14 11.47
C ASN A 8 -9.04 26.30 12.27
N THR A 9 -8.41 26.72 13.36
CA THR A 9 -8.91 27.87 14.16
C THR A 9 -8.63 29.21 13.47
N VAL A 10 -7.54 29.31 12.71
CA VAL A 10 -7.23 30.49 11.88
C VAL A 10 -8.13 30.49 10.63
N GLN A 11 -8.44 29.35 10.02
CA GLN A 11 -9.37 29.27 8.88
C GLN A 11 -10.79 29.75 9.22
N VAL A 12 -11.34 29.37 10.37
CA VAL A 12 -12.69 29.83 10.80
C VAL A 12 -12.73 31.31 11.11
N SER A 13 -11.63 31.92 11.59
CA SER A 13 -11.58 33.38 11.88
C SER A 13 -11.27 34.25 10.67
N ILE A 14 -10.62 33.68 9.64
CA ILE A 14 -10.27 34.40 8.39
C ILE A 14 -11.43 34.33 7.39
N SER A 15 -12.19 33.22 7.30
CA SER A 15 -13.37 33.11 6.43
C SER A 15 -14.49 34.11 6.82
N ASP A 16 -14.60 34.46 8.11
CA ASP A 16 -15.57 35.44 8.60
C ASP A 16 -15.10 36.92 8.36
N ALA A 17 -13.80 37.10 8.09
CA ALA A 17 -13.22 38.42 7.84
C ALA A 17 -12.98 38.71 6.34
N LEU A 18 -12.87 37.69 5.52
CA LEU A 18 -12.74 37.78 4.07
C LEU A 18 -14.09 37.49 3.43
N THR A 19 -14.56 38.41 2.60
CA THR A 19 -15.84 38.35 1.84
C THR A 19 -15.85 37.28 0.73
N VAL A 20 -15.17 36.14 0.94
CA VAL A 20 -15.21 34.96 0.06
C VAL A 20 -16.42 34.13 0.47
N LYS A 21 -17.50 34.20 -0.31
CA LYS A 21 -18.70 33.42 -0.02
C LYS A 21 -18.47 31.96 -0.33
N GLU A 22 -18.66 31.11 0.68
CA GLU A 22 -18.82 29.68 0.49
C GLU A 22 -20.03 29.44 -0.44
N GLY A 23 -19.83 28.70 -1.51
CA GLY A 23 -20.89 28.35 -2.47
C GLY A 23 -20.85 29.12 -3.80
N ASN A 24 -20.17 30.25 -3.92
CA ASN A 24 -19.98 30.96 -5.18
C ASN A 24 -18.73 30.51 -5.94
N ILE A 25 -18.68 30.82 -7.23
CA ILE A 25 -17.51 30.64 -8.08
C ILE A 25 -16.62 31.87 -7.91
N ASN A 26 -15.57 31.76 -7.14
CA ASN A 26 -14.66 32.85 -6.85
C ASN A 26 -13.57 32.94 -7.93
N ILE A 27 -13.56 34.04 -8.67
CA ILE A 27 -12.57 34.36 -9.70
C ILE A 27 -11.77 35.57 -9.24
N ILE A 28 -10.46 35.46 -9.25
CA ILE A 28 -9.56 36.56 -8.82
C ILE A 28 -8.96 37.25 -10.01
N ILE A 29 -8.76 38.58 -9.88
CA ILE A 29 -7.90 39.38 -10.75
C ILE A 29 -6.87 40.13 -9.90
N LEU A 30 -5.72 40.40 -10.53
CA LEU A 30 -4.55 41.01 -9.89
C LEU A 30 -4.12 42.27 -10.65
N PRO A 31 -4.88 43.40 -10.55
CA PRO A 31 -4.56 44.62 -11.30
C PRO A 31 -3.23 45.21 -10.87
N ASP A 32 -2.48 45.79 -11.82
CA ASP A 32 -1.35 46.66 -11.53
C ASP A 32 -1.85 48.10 -11.29
N TRP A 33 -2.09 48.41 -10.05
CA TRP A 33 -2.59 49.73 -9.61
C TRP A 33 -1.62 50.88 -9.87
N SER A 34 -0.39 50.64 -10.32
CA SER A 34 0.57 51.69 -10.69
C SER A 34 0.36 52.23 -12.11
N GLN A 35 -0.53 51.64 -12.88
CA GLN A 35 -0.88 52.07 -14.24
C GLN A 35 -1.60 53.43 -14.24
N SER A 36 -1.70 54.05 -15.44
CA SER A 36 -2.51 55.27 -15.57
C SER A 36 -3.98 54.96 -15.24
N GLU A 37 -4.64 55.89 -14.56
CA GLU A 37 -6.04 55.76 -14.12
C GLU A 37 -6.96 55.41 -15.32
N GLU A 38 -6.76 56.05 -16.47
CA GLU A 38 -7.53 55.77 -17.69
C GLU A 38 -7.31 54.35 -18.23
N GLY A 39 -6.06 53.88 -18.23
CA GLY A 39 -5.73 52.51 -18.68
C GLY A 39 -6.34 51.43 -17.75
N LEU A 40 -6.27 51.66 -16.44
CA LEU A 40 -6.82 50.76 -15.44
C LEU A 40 -8.35 50.70 -15.49
N ILE A 41 -9.04 51.82 -15.68
CA ILE A 41 -10.50 51.89 -15.83
C ILE A 41 -10.93 51.05 -17.04
N ILE A 42 -10.28 51.23 -18.20
CA ILE A 42 -10.60 50.47 -19.44
C ILE A 42 -10.44 48.95 -19.22
N GLU A 43 -9.37 48.54 -18.54
CA GLU A 43 -9.09 47.12 -18.30
C GLU A 43 -10.12 46.50 -17.31
N LEU A 44 -10.45 47.18 -16.22
CA LEU A 44 -11.47 46.74 -15.27
C LEU A 44 -12.87 46.72 -15.90
N GLU A 45 -13.23 47.72 -16.72
CA GLU A 45 -14.49 47.71 -17.50
C GLU A 45 -14.60 46.44 -18.36
N GLN A 46 -13.52 46.09 -19.07
CA GLN A 46 -13.50 44.92 -19.94
C GLN A 46 -13.69 43.60 -19.14
N VAL A 47 -13.03 43.47 -17.99
CA VAL A 47 -13.17 42.29 -17.12
C VAL A 47 -14.57 42.18 -16.54
N ILE A 48 -15.07 43.25 -15.92
CA ILE A 48 -16.41 43.29 -15.28
C ILE A 48 -17.48 43.02 -16.32
N LYS A 49 -17.40 43.62 -17.51
CA LYS A 49 -18.29 43.36 -18.63
C LYS A 49 -18.23 41.89 -19.07
N THR A 50 -17.05 41.27 -19.07
CA THR A 50 -16.87 39.85 -19.39
C THR A 50 -17.59 38.98 -18.36
N VAL A 51 -17.43 39.27 -17.07
CA VAL A 51 -18.11 38.50 -16.00
C VAL A 51 -19.64 38.73 -16.04
N LEU A 52 -20.11 39.96 -16.29
CA LEU A 52 -21.55 40.25 -16.40
C LEU A 52 -22.21 39.54 -17.59
N ASN A 53 -21.50 39.37 -18.70
CA ASN A 53 -22.00 38.68 -19.88
C ASN A 53 -21.88 37.15 -19.79
N HIS A 54 -21.34 36.61 -18.69
CA HIS A 54 -21.29 35.18 -18.48
C HIS A 54 -22.68 34.63 -18.19
N SER A 55 -23.02 33.45 -18.73
CA SER A 55 -24.35 32.81 -18.55
C SER A 55 -24.72 32.61 -17.08
N ASP A 56 -23.75 32.45 -16.23
CA ASP A 56 -23.89 32.15 -14.80
C ASP A 56 -23.33 33.28 -13.91
N SER A 57 -23.37 34.52 -14.41
CA SER A 57 -22.82 35.69 -13.71
C SER A 57 -23.30 35.86 -12.26
N ASN A 58 -24.55 35.45 -11.99
CA ASN A 58 -25.16 35.50 -10.66
C ASN A 58 -24.55 34.51 -9.65
N GLN A 59 -23.75 33.55 -10.11
CA GLN A 59 -23.03 32.58 -9.27
C GLN A 59 -21.54 32.90 -9.15
N ILE A 60 -21.07 33.93 -9.85
CA ILE A 60 -19.66 34.32 -9.88
C ILE A 60 -19.45 35.50 -8.93
N THR A 61 -18.44 35.39 -8.06
CA THR A 61 -17.89 36.48 -7.28
C THR A 61 -16.53 36.88 -7.87
N LEU A 62 -16.40 38.12 -8.33
CA LEU A 62 -15.15 38.68 -8.81
C LEU A 62 -14.37 39.27 -7.64
N LEU A 63 -13.23 38.66 -7.34
CA LEU A 63 -12.32 39.10 -6.28
C LEU A 63 -11.23 39.97 -6.88
N ILE A 64 -11.08 41.20 -6.42
CA ILE A 64 -10.11 42.16 -6.92
C ILE A 64 -9.02 42.37 -5.86
N ASN A 65 -7.81 41.97 -6.15
CA ASN A 65 -6.68 42.24 -5.25
C ASN A 65 -6.29 43.73 -5.28
N THR A 66 -6.17 44.35 -4.10
CA THR A 66 -5.84 45.75 -3.96
C THR A 66 -4.41 45.98 -3.49
N ASN A 67 -3.51 45.05 -3.75
CA ASN A 67 -2.09 45.22 -3.42
C ASN A 67 -1.49 46.40 -4.17
N GLY A 68 -1.02 47.41 -3.40
CA GLY A 68 -0.42 48.64 -3.94
C GLY A 68 -1.37 49.86 -4.00
N ILE A 69 -2.62 49.73 -3.55
CA ILE A 69 -3.58 50.87 -3.47
C ILE A 69 -4.36 50.81 -2.15
N SER A 70 -4.90 51.92 -1.69
CA SER A 70 -5.83 51.92 -0.56
C SER A 70 -7.22 51.43 -0.98
N GLU A 71 -7.97 50.85 -0.05
CA GLU A 71 -9.32 50.34 -0.32
C GLU A 71 -10.27 51.49 -0.76
N ASP A 72 -10.12 52.67 -0.18
CA ASP A 72 -10.92 53.86 -0.54
C ASP A 72 -10.64 54.31 -1.98
N ASP A 73 -9.37 54.36 -2.40
CA ASP A 73 -9.01 54.72 -3.76
C ASP A 73 -9.42 53.63 -4.78
N ALA A 74 -9.32 52.34 -4.42
CA ALA A 74 -9.82 51.26 -5.26
C ALA A 74 -11.34 51.33 -5.45
N ASN A 75 -12.09 51.64 -4.39
CA ASN A 75 -13.52 51.88 -4.47
C ASN A 75 -13.89 53.09 -5.34
N LEU A 76 -13.08 54.15 -5.34
CA LEU A 76 -13.31 55.30 -6.22
C LEU A 76 -13.14 54.92 -7.69
N VAL A 77 -12.09 54.19 -8.04
CA VAL A 77 -11.87 53.69 -9.41
C VAL A 77 -13.05 52.78 -9.83
N LEU A 78 -13.47 51.82 -8.97
CA LEU A 78 -14.58 50.93 -9.28
C LEU A 78 -15.92 51.69 -9.41
N SER A 79 -16.12 52.75 -8.65
CA SER A 79 -17.30 53.60 -8.79
C SER A 79 -17.34 54.31 -10.14
N THR A 80 -16.16 54.70 -10.67
CA THR A 80 -16.02 55.29 -12.00
C THR A 80 -16.32 54.24 -13.07
N VAL A 81 -15.80 53.01 -12.94
CA VAL A 81 -16.08 51.90 -13.83
C VAL A 81 -17.57 51.56 -13.85
N ALA A 82 -18.19 51.48 -12.68
CA ALA A 82 -19.62 51.23 -12.53
C ALA A 82 -20.48 52.27 -13.24
N MET A 83 -20.13 53.58 -13.07
CA MET A 83 -20.84 54.68 -13.71
C MET A 83 -20.70 54.63 -15.24
N ASN A 84 -19.51 54.33 -15.75
CA ASN A 84 -19.26 54.20 -17.17
C ASN A 84 -20.07 53.04 -17.78
N LEU A 85 -20.07 51.88 -17.17
CA LEU A 85 -20.84 50.70 -17.62
C LEU A 85 -22.36 50.94 -17.61
N LEU A 86 -22.84 51.63 -16.59
CA LEU A 86 -24.26 52.02 -16.49
C LEU A 86 -24.65 53.01 -17.62
N LEU A 87 -23.82 54.02 -17.84
CA LEU A 87 -24.13 55.10 -18.80
C LEU A 87 -23.95 54.67 -20.26
N THR A 88 -22.96 53.87 -20.55
CA THR A 88 -22.61 53.46 -21.92
C THR A 88 -23.31 52.21 -22.40
N GLU A 89 -23.55 51.25 -21.49
CA GLU A 89 -24.02 49.92 -21.83
C GLU A 89 -25.27 49.46 -21.06
N ASN A 90 -25.75 50.28 -20.13
CA ASN A 90 -26.91 50.01 -19.28
C ASN A 90 -26.76 48.79 -18.34
N PHE A 91 -25.49 48.44 -17.97
CA PHE A 91 -25.20 47.43 -16.94
C PHE A 91 -25.18 48.03 -15.55
N ASP A 92 -25.99 47.46 -14.64
CA ASP A 92 -25.93 47.83 -13.20
C ASP A 92 -25.14 46.76 -12.44
N ILE A 93 -23.85 47.02 -12.22
CA ILE A 93 -22.95 46.10 -11.54
C ILE A 93 -23.33 45.83 -10.07
N THR A 94 -24.13 46.71 -9.46
CA THR A 94 -24.56 46.53 -8.06
C THR A 94 -25.64 45.45 -7.89
N VAL A 95 -26.29 45.08 -8.97
CA VAL A 95 -27.39 44.11 -9.02
C VAL A 95 -27.00 42.80 -9.73
N GLU A 96 -26.13 42.88 -10.72
CA GLU A 96 -25.88 41.80 -11.66
C GLU A 96 -24.60 40.99 -11.39
N CYS A 97 -23.66 41.52 -10.59
CA CYS A 97 -22.39 40.86 -10.30
C CYS A 97 -21.93 41.13 -8.87
N GLU A 98 -21.46 40.13 -8.18
CA GLU A 98 -20.84 40.30 -6.88
C GLU A 98 -19.35 40.63 -7.05
N ILE A 99 -18.91 41.79 -6.58
CA ILE A 99 -17.51 42.23 -6.60
C ILE A 99 -17.05 42.43 -5.16
N SER A 100 -15.92 41.81 -4.81
CA SER A 100 -15.31 41.98 -3.49
C SER A 100 -13.85 42.41 -3.62
N LEU A 101 -13.45 43.38 -2.83
CA LEU A 101 -12.05 43.81 -2.71
C LEU A 101 -11.32 42.90 -1.72
N LEU A 102 -10.18 42.38 -2.16
CA LEU A 102 -9.23 41.68 -1.30
C LEU A 102 -8.09 42.64 -0.97
N GLY A 103 -7.90 42.93 0.31
CA GLY A 103 -6.82 43.81 0.78
C GLY A 103 -5.42 43.31 0.38
N ASN A 104 -4.40 43.91 0.95
CA ASN A 104 -3.03 43.43 0.80
C ASN A 104 -2.85 42.12 1.61
N LEU A 105 -3.03 40.97 0.98
CA LEU A 105 -2.97 39.67 1.62
C LEU A 105 -1.52 39.20 1.80
N ASP A 106 -1.18 38.74 2.99
CA ASP A 106 0.08 38.04 3.22
C ASP A 106 0.02 36.58 2.69
N GLU A 107 1.17 35.88 2.74
CA GLU A 107 1.25 34.50 2.22
C GLU A 107 0.34 33.53 3.00
N LEU A 108 0.08 33.76 4.29
CA LEU A 108 -0.80 32.91 5.11
C LEU A 108 -2.26 33.13 4.73
N GLU A 109 -2.64 34.36 4.51
CA GLU A 109 -3.98 34.76 4.07
C GLU A 109 -4.26 34.23 2.65
N LEU A 110 -3.29 34.34 1.73
CA LEU A 110 -3.38 33.75 0.38
C LEU A 110 -3.55 32.23 0.45
N ARG A 111 -2.82 31.54 1.32
CA ARG A 111 -3.00 30.09 1.54
C ARG A 111 -4.38 29.74 2.08
N ALA A 112 -4.96 30.59 2.89
CA ALA A 112 -6.29 30.37 3.47
C ALA A 112 -7.41 30.51 2.42
N ILE A 113 -7.30 31.45 1.48
CA ILE A 113 -8.32 31.67 0.44
C ILE A 113 -8.12 30.81 -0.81
N ALA A 114 -6.90 30.34 -1.09
CA ALA A 114 -6.59 29.55 -2.28
C ALA A 114 -7.55 28.37 -2.54
N PRO A 115 -8.02 27.62 -1.52
CA PRO A 115 -8.97 26.53 -1.68
C PRO A 115 -10.35 26.95 -2.22
N PHE A 116 -10.66 28.24 -2.17
CA PHE A 116 -11.93 28.80 -2.60
C PHE A 116 -11.82 29.49 -3.97
N LEU A 117 -10.61 29.62 -4.53
CA LEU A 117 -10.37 30.27 -5.81
C LEU A 117 -10.50 29.27 -6.96
N HIS A 118 -11.52 29.45 -7.79
CA HIS A 118 -11.79 28.58 -8.95
C HIS A 118 -10.94 28.94 -10.16
N GLY A 119 -10.43 30.18 -10.25
CA GLY A 119 -9.57 30.61 -11.31
C GLY A 119 -9.16 32.07 -11.20
N ARG A 120 -8.30 32.50 -12.09
CA ARG A 120 -7.97 33.92 -12.27
C ARG A 120 -8.20 34.34 -13.72
N ILE A 121 -8.63 35.58 -13.93
CA ILE A 121 -8.65 36.17 -15.26
C ILE A 121 -7.35 36.95 -15.45
N ILE A 122 -6.64 36.65 -16.56
CA ILE A 122 -5.38 37.30 -16.92
C ILE A 122 -5.67 38.72 -17.41
N LEU A 123 -5.05 39.69 -16.79
CA LEU A 123 -5.08 41.09 -17.21
C LEU A 123 -3.92 41.40 -18.21
N GLN A 124 -4.04 42.51 -18.95
CA GLN A 124 -2.94 42.99 -19.78
C GLN A 124 -1.79 43.52 -18.91
N HIS A 125 -2.14 44.14 -17.77
CA HIS A 125 -1.19 44.66 -16.81
C HIS A 125 -1.50 44.03 -15.42
N GLU A 126 -0.76 43.01 -15.08
CA GLU A 126 -0.91 42.29 -13.79
C GLU A 126 0.14 42.75 -12.80
N ASN A 127 -0.23 42.74 -11.52
CA ASN A 127 0.69 43.01 -10.42
C ASN A 127 1.68 41.81 -10.31
N LEU A 128 2.93 42.05 -10.70
CA LEU A 128 3.97 41.01 -10.76
C LEU A 128 4.37 40.50 -9.36
N ASP A 129 4.29 41.33 -8.33
CA ASP A 129 4.61 40.91 -6.95
C ASP A 129 3.52 39.97 -6.43
N ALA A 130 2.26 40.24 -6.73
CA ALA A 130 1.16 39.35 -6.39
C ALA A 130 1.21 38.01 -7.17
N LEU A 131 1.62 38.05 -8.44
CA LEU A 131 1.80 36.89 -9.29
C LEU A 131 2.96 35.98 -8.83
N ALA A 132 4.03 36.55 -8.28
CA ALA A 132 5.22 35.81 -7.86
C ALA A 132 4.95 34.86 -6.68
N SER A 133 3.75 34.91 -6.08
CA SER A 133 3.34 33.92 -5.08
C SER A 133 3.11 32.56 -5.75
N PHE A 134 3.83 31.53 -5.28
CA PHE A 134 3.66 30.13 -5.74
C PHE A 134 2.19 29.66 -5.70
N ILE A 135 1.39 30.21 -4.79
CA ILE A 135 -0.02 29.89 -4.63
C ILE A 135 -0.83 30.37 -5.82
N ILE A 136 -0.60 31.61 -6.24
CA ILE A 136 -1.32 32.24 -7.36
C ILE A 136 -0.92 31.62 -8.71
N GLU A 137 0.36 31.25 -8.88
CA GLU A 137 0.83 30.57 -10.10
C GLU A 137 0.11 29.24 -10.39
N ASN A 138 -0.33 28.54 -9.35
CA ASN A 138 -1.04 27.26 -9.47
C ASN A 138 -2.56 27.40 -9.66
N ILE A 139 -3.12 28.62 -9.63
CA ILE A 139 -4.55 28.84 -9.90
C ILE A 139 -4.77 28.82 -11.41
N PRO A 140 -5.79 28.07 -11.93
CA PRO A 140 -6.13 28.08 -13.35
C PRO A 140 -6.33 29.48 -13.88
N ALA A 141 -5.64 29.82 -14.96
CA ALA A 141 -5.63 31.16 -15.51
C ALA A 141 -6.37 31.20 -16.88
N TYR A 142 -7.27 32.16 -17.04
CA TYR A 142 -8.14 32.30 -18.20
C TYR A 142 -7.95 33.64 -18.87
N GLN A 143 -7.93 33.64 -20.21
CA GLN A 143 -7.91 34.89 -21.00
C GLN A 143 -9.28 35.56 -20.95
N ILE A 144 -9.32 36.88 -20.86
CA ILE A 144 -10.57 37.67 -20.83
C ILE A 144 -11.50 37.27 -21.98
N GLY A 145 -10.98 37.21 -23.22
CA GLY A 145 -11.80 36.90 -24.40
C GLY A 145 -12.36 35.48 -24.47
N SER A 146 -11.85 34.53 -23.66
CA SER A 146 -12.33 33.15 -23.64
C SER A 146 -13.17 32.80 -22.42
N PHE A 147 -13.19 33.66 -21.38
CA PHE A 147 -13.83 33.36 -20.11
C PHE A 147 -15.36 33.13 -20.24
N ASN A 148 -16.03 33.91 -21.07
CA ASN A 148 -17.50 33.76 -21.32
C ASN A 148 -17.91 32.41 -21.88
N ASN A 149 -16.96 31.65 -22.45
CA ASN A 149 -17.23 30.33 -23.04
C ASN A 149 -16.86 29.20 -22.04
N ILE A 150 -16.49 29.51 -20.83
CA ILE A 150 -16.10 28.51 -19.83
C ILE A 150 -17.31 28.24 -18.96
N HIS A 151 -17.82 27.01 -19.04
CA HIS A 151 -18.92 26.58 -18.15
C HIS A 151 -18.46 26.46 -16.70
N ILE A 152 -19.38 26.75 -15.76
CA ILE A 152 -19.13 26.67 -14.30
C ILE A 152 -18.62 25.28 -13.91
N GLU A 153 -19.15 24.21 -14.51
CA GLU A 153 -18.72 22.85 -14.23
C GLU A 153 -17.21 22.67 -14.42
N LYS A 154 -16.64 23.31 -15.45
CA LYS A 154 -15.19 23.24 -15.69
C LYS A 154 -14.41 23.96 -14.58
N LEU A 155 -14.85 25.11 -14.14
CA LEU A 155 -14.20 25.88 -13.06
C LEU A 155 -14.18 25.09 -11.75
N VAL A 156 -15.32 24.47 -11.41
CA VAL A 156 -15.44 23.63 -10.19
C VAL A 156 -14.62 22.35 -10.35
N PHE A 157 -14.60 21.75 -11.55
CA PHE A 157 -13.77 20.54 -11.82
C PHE A 157 -12.28 20.86 -11.71
N ASP A 158 -11.82 21.96 -12.29
CA ASP A 158 -10.40 22.35 -12.24
C ASP A 158 -9.96 22.60 -10.77
N LEU A 159 -10.81 23.25 -9.97
CA LEU A 159 -10.57 23.45 -8.54
C LEU A 159 -10.56 22.12 -7.77
N SER A 160 -11.56 21.25 -7.98
CA SER A 160 -11.64 19.97 -7.29
C SER A 160 -10.43 19.07 -7.61
N SER A 161 -9.97 19.07 -8.88
CA SER A 161 -8.80 18.33 -9.33
C SER A 161 -7.51 18.85 -8.69
N ARG A 162 -7.36 20.17 -8.58
CA ARG A 162 -6.22 20.78 -7.90
C ARG A 162 -6.20 20.42 -6.41
N LEU A 163 -7.31 20.58 -5.70
CA LEU A 163 -7.42 20.24 -4.28
C LEU A 163 -7.15 18.76 -4.03
N PHE A 164 -7.61 17.90 -4.94
CA PHE A 164 -7.31 16.47 -4.91
C PHE A 164 -5.79 16.19 -5.02
N GLN A 165 -5.09 16.83 -5.96
CA GLN A 165 -3.65 16.69 -6.14
C GLN A 165 -2.85 17.22 -4.94
N GLU A 166 -3.33 18.28 -4.31
CA GLU A 166 -2.74 18.87 -3.11
C GLU A 166 -3.01 18.04 -1.84
N GLY A 167 -3.85 17.00 -1.89
CA GLY A 167 -4.24 16.19 -0.74
C GLY A 167 -5.21 16.89 0.22
N ARG A 168 -5.91 17.92 -0.23
CA ARG A 168 -6.89 18.70 0.53
C ARG A 168 -8.27 18.05 0.44
N TRP A 169 -8.39 16.91 1.08
CA TRP A 169 -9.52 15.99 0.88
C TRP A 169 -10.87 16.59 1.26
N THR A 170 -10.96 17.31 2.37
CA THR A 170 -12.23 17.92 2.84
C THR A 170 -12.75 18.96 1.86
N GLU A 171 -11.87 19.84 1.39
CA GLU A 171 -12.22 20.87 0.42
C GLU A 171 -12.52 20.27 -0.96
N ALA A 172 -11.76 19.24 -1.37
CA ALA A 172 -12.04 18.51 -2.61
C ALA A 172 -13.42 17.85 -2.58
N ILE A 173 -13.84 17.24 -1.45
CA ILE A 173 -15.16 16.66 -1.27
C ILE A 173 -16.24 17.71 -1.52
N ALA A 174 -16.13 18.90 -0.92
CA ALA A 174 -17.13 19.97 -1.10
C ALA A 174 -17.28 20.37 -2.58
N GLN A 175 -16.17 20.45 -3.33
CA GLN A 175 -16.22 20.80 -4.74
C GLN A 175 -16.76 19.64 -5.62
N TYR A 176 -16.39 18.39 -5.34
CA TYR A 176 -16.97 17.24 -6.07
C TYR A 176 -18.48 17.08 -5.80
N GLN A 177 -18.95 17.33 -4.56
CA GLN A 177 -20.37 17.35 -4.24
C GLN A 177 -21.11 18.44 -5.03
N LYS A 178 -20.53 19.65 -5.12
CA LYS A 178 -21.08 20.76 -5.94
C LYS A 178 -21.18 20.37 -7.42
N LEU A 179 -20.16 19.67 -7.95
CA LEU A 179 -20.23 19.14 -9.33
C LEU A 179 -21.41 18.19 -9.53
N LEU A 180 -21.68 17.31 -8.57
CA LEU A 180 -22.81 16.37 -8.64
C LEU A 180 -24.16 17.07 -8.55
N GLU A 181 -24.25 18.26 -7.91
CA GLU A 181 -25.48 19.09 -7.87
C GLU A 181 -25.73 19.82 -9.20
N ILE A 182 -24.67 20.31 -9.85
CA ILE A 182 -24.76 21.07 -11.11
C ILE A 182 -25.02 20.15 -12.29
N GLN A 183 -24.33 19.01 -12.33
CA GLN A 183 -24.38 18.05 -13.41
C GLN A 183 -24.43 16.63 -12.84
N SER A 184 -25.04 15.68 -13.60
CA SER A 184 -25.08 14.26 -13.18
C SER A 184 -23.69 13.59 -13.06
N GLY A 185 -22.61 14.38 -13.21
CA GLY A 185 -21.24 13.94 -13.09
C GLY A 185 -20.80 12.98 -14.20
N ASP A 186 -19.54 12.63 -14.16
CA ASP A 186 -19.01 11.46 -14.87
C ASP A 186 -18.45 10.44 -13.85
N ALA A 187 -18.00 9.29 -14.32
CA ALA A 187 -17.49 8.24 -13.46
C ALA A 187 -16.24 8.69 -12.67
N ASP A 188 -15.43 9.62 -13.22
CA ASP A 188 -14.24 10.14 -12.58
C ASP A 188 -14.56 10.94 -11.31
N ILE A 189 -15.67 11.69 -11.32
CA ILE A 189 -16.12 12.44 -10.14
C ILE A 189 -16.46 11.47 -8.99
N TYR A 190 -17.23 10.41 -9.25
CA TYR A 190 -17.54 9.41 -8.23
C TYR A 190 -16.30 8.68 -7.72
N TYR A 191 -15.37 8.36 -8.61
CA TYR A 191 -14.12 7.71 -8.24
C TYR A 191 -13.27 8.61 -7.34
N ASN A 192 -13.03 9.87 -7.75
CA ASN A 192 -12.21 10.82 -7.00
C ASN A 192 -12.86 11.22 -5.67
N LEU A 193 -14.15 11.46 -5.65
CA LEU A 193 -14.91 11.74 -4.43
C LEU A 193 -14.82 10.58 -3.44
N SER A 194 -15.01 9.34 -3.91
CA SER A 194 -14.84 8.17 -3.07
C SER A 194 -13.42 8.07 -2.50
N TYR A 195 -12.41 8.35 -3.32
CA TYR A 195 -11.02 8.34 -2.88
C TYR A 195 -10.78 9.36 -1.76
N CYS A 196 -11.33 10.58 -1.86
CA CYS A 196 -11.25 11.59 -0.79
C CYS A 196 -11.86 11.08 0.53
N TYR A 197 -13.06 10.49 0.48
CA TYR A 197 -13.69 9.89 1.67
C TYR A 197 -12.82 8.79 2.30
N ARG A 198 -12.19 7.97 1.47
CA ARG A 198 -11.28 6.93 1.94
C ARG A 198 -10.07 7.50 2.66
N GLN A 199 -9.47 8.58 2.16
CA GLN A 199 -8.33 9.25 2.80
C GLN A 199 -8.69 9.82 4.19
N LEU A 200 -9.93 10.24 4.38
CA LEU A 200 -10.46 10.70 5.67
C LEU A 200 -11.02 9.56 6.53
N ASN A 201 -10.90 8.30 6.10
CA ASN A 201 -11.46 7.12 6.77
C ASN A 201 -12.99 7.18 6.96
N GLN A 202 -13.69 7.88 6.07
CA GLN A 202 -15.16 7.97 6.00
C GLN A 202 -15.69 6.84 5.11
N LEU A 203 -15.72 5.63 5.67
CA LEU A 203 -15.97 4.42 4.88
C LEU A 203 -17.41 4.28 4.42
N ASP A 204 -18.39 4.76 5.17
CA ASP A 204 -19.81 4.69 4.79
C ASP A 204 -20.07 5.57 3.56
N GLU A 205 -19.58 6.79 3.55
CA GLU A 205 -19.66 7.72 2.42
C GLU A 205 -18.87 7.19 1.21
N TYR A 206 -17.72 6.57 1.43
CA TYR A 206 -16.94 5.91 0.40
C TYR A 206 -17.78 4.84 -0.32
N PHE A 207 -18.38 3.91 0.43
CA PHE A 207 -19.17 2.83 -0.14
C PHE A 207 -20.43 3.35 -0.85
N GLN A 208 -21.13 4.31 -0.26
CA GLN A 208 -22.32 4.92 -0.87
C GLN A 208 -22.00 5.60 -2.20
N THR A 209 -20.91 6.38 -2.23
CA THR A 209 -20.46 7.08 -3.44
C THR A 209 -20.12 6.10 -4.56
N LEU A 210 -19.37 5.04 -4.28
CA LEU A 210 -19.06 4.01 -5.29
C LEU A 210 -20.29 3.29 -5.79
N GLN A 211 -21.23 2.92 -4.89
CA GLN A 211 -22.47 2.24 -5.27
C GLN A 211 -23.35 3.14 -6.16
N GLN A 212 -23.41 4.44 -5.85
CA GLN A 212 -24.14 5.41 -6.68
C GLN A 212 -23.47 5.55 -8.06
N GLY A 213 -22.14 5.69 -8.10
CA GLY A 213 -21.39 5.73 -9.35
C GLY A 213 -21.59 4.48 -10.22
N ILE A 214 -21.52 3.30 -9.62
CA ILE A 214 -21.75 2.02 -10.31
C ILE A 214 -23.18 1.93 -10.89
N LYS A 215 -24.16 2.43 -10.16
CA LYS A 215 -25.56 2.44 -10.64
C LYS A 215 -25.72 3.30 -11.89
N LEU A 216 -25.00 4.43 -11.98
CA LEU A 216 -25.06 5.34 -13.12
C LEU A 216 -24.11 4.93 -14.25
N TYR A 217 -22.96 4.38 -13.89
CA TYR A 217 -21.86 4.00 -14.83
C TYR A 217 -21.47 2.52 -14.65
N PRO A 218 -22.38 1.57 -14.96
CA PRO A 218 -22.15 0.14 -14.69
C PRO A 218 -21.03 -0.48 -15.52
N GLN A 219 -20.56 0.22 -16.57
CA GLN A 219 -19.42 -0.20 -17.41
C GLN A 219 -18.07 0.37 -16.93
N GLU A 220 -18.04 1.16 -15.85
CA GLU A 220 -16.81 1.73 -15.33
C GLU A 220 -16.12 0.77 -14.33
N GLY A 221 -15.15 0.01 -14.82
CA GLY A 221 -14.46 -1.03 -14.06
C GLY A 221 -13.73 -0.53 -12.81
N ARG A 222 -13.22 0.72 -12.83
CA ARG A 222 -12.50 1.29 -11.66
C ARG A 222 -13.38 1.39 -10.42
N LEU A 223 -14.66 1.78 -10.59
CA LEU A 223 -15.62 1.88 -9.48
C LEU A 223 -15.89 0.50 -8.86
N HIS A 224 -16.16 -0.50 -9.71
CA HIS A 224 -16.35 -1.89 -9.25
C HIS A 224 -15.11 -2.44 -8.54
N PHE A 225 -13.94 -2.25 -9.11
CA PHE A 225 -12.69 -2.74 -8.54
C PHE A 225 -12.43 -2.12 -7.16
N SER A 226 -12.58 -0.79 -7.03
CA SER A 226 -12.40 -0.07 -5.77
C SER A 226 -13.37 -0.57 -4.69
N LEU A 227 -14.66 -0.74 -5.04
CA LEU A 227 -15.66 -1.28 -4.13
C LEU A 227 -15.29 -2.68 -3.63
N ILE A 228 -14.96 -3.59 -4.54
CA ILE A 228 -14.64 -4.99 -4.21
C ILE A 228 -13.40 -5.08 -3.32
N ILE A 229 -12.34 -4.35 -3.66
CA ILE A 229 -11.08 -4.40 -2.89
C ILE A 229 -11.27 -3.85 -1.48
N GLU A 230 -12.00 -2.75 -1.32
CA GLU A 230 -12.23 -2.16 0.00
C GLU A 230 -13.18 -3.00 0.86
N LEU A 231 -14.23 -3.60 0.28
CA LEU A 231 -15.06 -4.58 0.98
C LEU A 231 -14.24 -5.76 1.52
N ARG A 232 -13.30 -6.28 0.71
CA ARG A 232 -12.37 -7.34 1.14
C ARG A 232 -11.48 -6.90 2.29
N ARG A 233 -10.93 -5.69 2.24
CA ARG A 233 -10.06 -5.14 3.30
C ARG A 233 -10.78 -4.97 4.64
N ASN A 234 -12.07 -4.64 4.57
CA ASN A 234 -12.91 -4.44 5.74
C ASN A 234 -13.63 -5.73 6.21
N GLY A 235 -13.23 -6.91 5.71
CA GLY A 235 -13.82 -8.19 6.11
C GLY A 235 -15.24 -8.46 5.58
N ARG A 236 -15.81 -7.57 4.73
CA ARG A 236 -17.16 -7.71 4.13
C ARG A 236 -17.11 -8.65 2.92
N ILE A 237 -16.65 -9.87 3.14
CA ILE A 237 -16.27 -10.79 2.06
C ILE A 237 -17.45 -11.25 1.19
N GLN A 238 -18.62 -11.49 1.78
CA GLN A 238 -19.80 -11.91 1.04
C GLN A 238 -20.26 -10.81 0.09
N GLU A 239 -20.24 -9.56 0.55
CA GLU A 239 -20.57 -8.40 -0.28
C GLU A 239 -19.54 -8.17 -1.38
N ALA A 240 -18.26 -8.40 -1.09
CA ALA A 240 -17.19 -8.33 -2.10
C ALA A 240 -17.41 -9.36 -3.22
N ILE A 241 -17.77 -10.59 -2.87
CA ILE A 241 -18.06 -11.66 -3.84
C ILE A 241 -19.28 -11.29 -4.69
N LEU A 242 -20.38 -10.86 -4.07
CA LEU A 242 -21.58 -10.45 -4.79
C LEU A 242 -21.30 -9.26 -5.73
N SER A 243 -20.52 -8.29 -5.27
CA SER A 243 -20.09 -7.16 -6.09
C SER A 243 -19.22 -7.61 -7.28
N ALA A 244 -18.32 -8.60 -7.08
CA ALA A 244 -17.52 -9.18 -8.15
C ALA A 244 -18.36 -9.95 -9.17
N GLU A 245 -19.37 -10.69 -8.72
CA GLU A 245 -20.32 -11.37 -9.59
C GLU A 245 -21.14 -10.37 -10.46
N ASN A 246 -21.54 -9.26 -9.85
CA ASN A 246 -22.27 -8.21 -10.57
C ASN A 246 -21.35 -7.49 -11.57
N ALA A 247 -20.10 -7.18 -11.17
CA ALA A 247 -19.11 -6.59 -12.06
C ALA A 247 -18.80 -7.51 -13.26
N ALA A 248 -18.63 -8.82 -13.03
CA ALA A 248 -18.41 -9.79 -14.10
C ALA A 248 -19.61 -9.91 -15.09
N LYS A 249 -20.84 -9.60 -14.64
CA LYS A 249 -22.01 -9.51 -15.54
C LYS A 249 -22.02 -8.21 -16.36
N CYS A 250 -21.65 -7.10 -15.73
CA CYS A 250 -21.60 -5.80 -16.41
C CYS A 250 -20.40 -5.73 -17.39
N LEU A 251 -19.27 -6.35 -17.04
CA LEU A 251 -18.01 -6.30 -17.75
C LEU A 251 -17.51 -7.72 -18.11
N PRO A 252 -18.25 -8.47 -18.93
CA PRO A 252 -17.95 -9.89 -19.18
C PRO A 252 -16.59 -10.13 -19.86
N ASN A 253 -16.06 -9.14 -20.56
CA ASN A 253 -14.79 -9.18 -21.26
C ASN A 253 -13.59 -8.70 -20.39
N ASP A 254 -13.83 -8.19 -19.19
CA ASP A 254 -12.76 -7.84 -18.26
C ASP A 254 -12.43 -9.03 -17.34
N TYR A 255 -11.33 -9.69 -17.64
CA TYR A 255 -10.87 -10.89 -16.94
C TYR A 255 -10.59 -10.65 -15.45
N THR A 256 -10.31 -9.41 -15.03
CA THR A 256 -10.13 -9.03 -13.63
C THR A 256 -11.32 -9.44 -12.77
N PHE A 257 -12.55 -9.20 -13.27
CA PHE A 257 -13.77 -9.50 -12.54
C PHE A 257 -14.11 -11.00 -12.55
N GLN A 258 -13.64 -11.75 -13.55
CA GLN A 258 -13.73 -13.20 -13.52
C GLN A 258 -12.81 -13.77 -12.42
N ILE A 259 -11.57 -13.29 -12.30
CA ILE A 259 -10.66 -13.66 -11.20
C ILE A 259 -11.30 -13.33 -9.85
N LEU A 260 -11.78 -12.11 -9.66
CA LEU A 260 -12.40 -11.67 -8.41
C LEU A 260 -13.63 -12.50 -8.04
N LYS A 261 -14.50 -12.78 -9.00
CA LYS A 261 -15.68 -13.62 -8.83
C LYS A 261 -15.33 -15.02 -8.34
N TYR A 262 -14.33 -15.65 -8.92
CA TYR A 262 -14.01 -17.04 -8.67
C TYR A 262 -13.02 -17.26 -7.53
N LEU A 263 -11.99 -16.40 -7.40
CA LEU A 263 -10.84 -16.66 -6.53
C LEU A 263 -10.82 -15.80 -5.26
N THR A 264 -11.82 -14.95 -5.03
CA THR A 264 -11.86 -14.15 -3.79
C THR A 264 -12.05 -15.03 -2.57
N VAL A 265 -11.14 -14.91 -1.60
CA VAL A 265 -11.20 -15.54 -0.26
C VAL A 265 -11.04 -14.47 0.82
N PRO A 266 -11.53 -14.72 2.05
CA PRO A 266 -11.28 -13.85 3.19
C PRO A 266 -9.80 -13.74 3.52
N SER A 267 -9.41 -12.60 4.08
CA SER A 267 -8.12 -12.47 4.76
C SER A 267 -8.17 -13.00 6.19
N ILE A 268 -9.34 -12.90 6.84
CA ILE A 268 -9.59 -13.34 8.22
C ILE A 268 -10.84 -14.22 8.21
N TYR A 269 -10.81 -15.32 8.94
CA TYR A 269 -11.89 -16.30 9.04
C TYR A 269 -12.51 -16.28 10.43
N GLU A 270 -13.82 -16.49 10.54
CA GLU A 270 -14.56 -16.53 11.80
C GLU A 270 -14.46 -17.87 12.54
N ASN A 271 -14.31 -18.96 11.79
CA ASN A 271 -14.21 -20.33 12.31
C ASN A 271 -13.53 -21.25 11.28
N LYS A 272 -13.26 -22.50 11.69
CA LYS A 272 -12.61 -23.50 10.86
C LYS A 272 -13.49 -23.98 9.69
N GLU A 273 -14.79 -24.02 9.89
CA GLU A 273 -15.78 -24.42 8.88
C GLU A 273 -15.77 -23.41 7.73
N GLU A 274 -15.62 -22.13 8.02
CA GLU A 274 -15.51 -21.08 7.02
C GLU A 274 -14.23 -21.23 6.18
N ILE A 275 -13.10 -21.59 6.79
CA ILE A 275 -11.87 -21.90 6.04
C ILE A 275 -12.14 -23.00 5.00
N ASN A 276 -12.79 -24.09 5.42
CA ASN A 276 -13.11 -25.20 4.53
C ASN A 276 -14.08 -24.79 3.42
N PHE A 277 -15.10 -23.99 3.74
CA PHE A 277 -16.07 -23.48 2.76
C PHE A 277 -15.38 -22.65 1.67
N TYR A 278 -14.56 -21.66 2.06
CA TYR A 278 -13.87 -20.81 1.08
C TYR A 278 -12.76 -21.55 0.33
N ARG A 279 -12.16 -22.57 0.94
CA ARG A 279 -11.22 -23.46 0.23
C ARG A 279 -11.93 -24.23 -0.89
N GLN A 280 -13.06 -24.84 -0.61
CA GLN A 280 -13.84 -25.55 -1.62
C GLN A 280 -14.35 -24.62 -2.71
N ARG A 281 -14.82 -23.42 -2.32
CA ARG A 281 -15.21 -22.39 -3.27
C ARG A 281 -14.06 -21.98 -4.20
N PHE A 282 -12.86 -21.82 -3.66
CA PHE A 282 -11.66 -21.50 -4.45
C PHE A 282 -11.31 -22.64 -5.42
N ILE A 283 -11.35 -23.89 -4.97
CA ILE A 283 -11.08 -25.08 -5.80
C ILE A 283 -12.02 -25.09 -7.01
N GLN A 284 -13.33 -25.02 -6.77
CA GLN A 284 -14.30 -25.03 -7.85
C GLN A 284 -14.15 -23.79 -8.74
N GLY A 285 -13.98 -22.61 -8.13
CA GLY A 285 -13.82 -21.36 -8.86
C GLY A 285 -12.58 -21.35 -9.76
N LEU A 286 -11.46 -21.94 -9.33
CA LEU A 286 -10.27 -22.04 -10.16
C LEU A 286 -10.50 -22.98 -11.36
N GLN A 287 -11.20 -24.10 -11.16
CA GLN A 287 -11.57 -25.01 -12.25
C GLN A 287 -12.49 -24.31 -13.27
N ASP A 288 -13.51 -23.59 -12.79
CA ASP A 288 -14.42 -22.84 -13.64
C ASP A 288 -13.69 -21.72 -14.41
N LEU A 289 -12.79 -21.00 -13.74
CA LEU A 289 -11.98 -19.95 -14.37
C LEU A 289 -11.10 -20.53 -15.49
N ILE A 290 -10.39 -21.62 -15.23
CA ILE A 290 -9.55 -22.30 -16.23
C ILE A 290 -10.38 -22.75 -17.42
N GLN A 291 -11.54 -23.37 -17.17
CA GLN A 291 -12.42 -23.88 -18.23
C GLN A 291 -12.98 -22.75 -19.10
N GLN A 292 -13.28 -21.59 -18.50
CA GLN A 292 -13.86 -20.43 -19.20
C GLN A 292 -12.82 -19.52 -19.86
N THR A 293 -11.54 -19.67 -19.51
CA THR A 293 -10.47 -18.85 -20.08
C THR A 293 -10.30 -19.15 -21.55
N SER A 294 -10.51 -18.13 -22.40
CA SER A 294 -10.23 -18.15 -23.82
C SER A 294 -9.05 -17.23 -24.13
N LEU A 295 -8.12 -17.69 -24.96
CA LEU A 295 -6.95 -16.94 -25.42
C LEU A 295 -6.87 -16.93 -26.96
N ARG A 296 -8.03 -16.99 -27.64
CA ARG A 296 -8.11 -17.17 -29.10
C ARG A 296 -7.90 -15.85 -29.85
N THR A 297 -8.37 -14.75 -29.28
CA THR A 297 -8.25 -13.41 -29.89
C THR A 297 -7.23 -12.57 -29.13
N LYS A 298 -6.73 -11.51 -29.75
CA LYS A 298 -5.79 -10.59 -29.14
C LYS A 298 -6.41 -9.84 -27.94
N GLU A 299 -7.68 -9.49 -28.05
CA GLU A 299 -8.46 -8.85 -26.99
C GLU A 299 -8.60 -9.75 -25.77
N GLU A 300 -8.92 -11.03 -25.97
CA GLU A 300 -8.99 -12.01 -24.88
C GLU A 300 -7.63 -12.20 -24.20
N GLN A 301 -6.54 -12.30 -24.98
CA GLN A 301 -5.17 -12.43 -24.46
C GLN A 301 -4.78 -11.21 -23.62
N GLN A 302 -5.07 -9.99 -24.10
CA GLN A 302 -4.75 -8.75 -23.40
C GLN A 302 -5.60 -8.56 -22.13
N SER A 303 -6.89 -8.89 -22.19
CA SER A 303 -7.77 -8.86 -21.01
C SER A 303 -7.29 -9.85 -19.94
N ALA A 304 -6.92 -11.08 -20.32
CA ALA A 304 -6.39 -12.07 -19.40
C ALA A 304 -5.05 -11.60 -18.78
N LEU A 305 -4.15 -11.04 -19.60
CA LEU A 305 -2.89 -10.45 -19.13
C LEU A 305 -3.12 -9.32 -18.13
N ALA A 306 -4.04 -8.41 -18.43
CA ALA A 306 -4.39 -7.31 -17.52
C ALA A 306 -4.97 -7.83 -16.20
N GLY A 307 -5.83 -8.85 -16.26
CA GLY A 307 -6.46 -9.45 -15.08
C GLY A 307 -5.46 -10.08 -14.11
N ILE A 308 -4.57 -10.96 -14.61
CA ILE A 308 -3.52 -11.57 -13.76
C ILE A 308 -2.46 -10.56 -13.31
N GLY A 309 -2.35 -9.40 -13.98
CA GLY A 309 -1.47 -8.30 -13.58
C GLY A 309 -2.00 -7.40 -12.45
N ARG A 310 -3.23 -7.65 -11.97
CA ARG A 310 -3.85 -6.85 -10.89
C ARG A 310 -3.95 -7.56 -9.56
N LEU A 311 -3.95 -8.89 -9.55
CA LEU A 311 -4.30 -9.69 -8.39
C LEU A 311 -3.42 -10.92 -8.29
N THR A 312 -3.15 -11.32 -7.04
CA THR A 312 -2.54 -12.61 -6.69
C THR A 312 -3.48 -13.39 -5.80
N ASN A 313 -3.22 -14.69 -5.63
CA ASN A 313 -3.94 -15.56 -4.70
C ASN A 313 -3.30 -15.58 -3.30
N PHE A 314 -2.68 -14.47 -2.89
CA PHE A 314 -1.87 -14.33 -1.67
C PHE A 314 -2.52 -14.92 -0.42
N TYR A 315 -3.81 -14.61 -0.16
CA TYR A 315 -4.49 -15.05 1.06
C TYR A 315 -4.83 -16.55 1.11
N LEU A 316 -4.72 -17.27 0.00
CA LEU A 316 -4.96 -18.72 -0.03
C LEU A 316 -4.04 -19.48 0.93
N SER A 317 -2.77 -19.08 0.97
CA SER A 317 -1.72 -19.73 1.76
C SER A 317 -1.90 -19.60 3.28
N TYR A 318 -2.73 -18.66 3.72
CA TYR A 318 -3.03 -18.46 5.15
C TYR A 318 -4.12 -19.39 5.71
N GLN A 319 -4.65 -20.30 4.90
CA GLN A 319 -5.60 -21.33 5.31
C GLN A 319 -4.97 -22.54 6.01
N ALA A 320 -3.64 -22.56 6.17
CA ALA A 320 -2.87 -23.64 6.78
C ALA A 320 -3.05 -25.03 6.12
N GLN A 321 -3.18 -25.05 4.80
CA GLN A 321 -3.33 -26.27 4.02
C GLN A 321 -2.23 -26.38 2.97
N ASN A 322 -2.00 -27.59 2.43
CA ASN A 322 -1.08 -27.78 1.31
C ASN A 322 -1.67 -27.15 0.04
N ASP A 323 -0.93 -26.24 -0.56
CA ASP A 323 -1.39 -25.46 -1.72
C ASP A 323 -0.88 -25.97 -3.06
N ILE A 324 -0.04 -27.03 -3.08
CA ILE A 324 0.71 -27.47 -4.26
C ILE A 324 -0.18 -27.69 -5.49
N ASP A 325 -1.30 -28.39 -5.33
CA ASP A 325 -2.17 -28.73 -6.46
C ASP A 325 -2.93 -27.51 -7.02
N LEU A 326 -3.31 -26.60 -6.13
CA LEU A 326 -3.98 -25.36 -6.54
C LEU A 326 -2.98 -24.38 -7.17
N GLN A 327 -1.79 -24.29 -6.60
CA GLN A 327 -0.73 -23.47 -7.18
C GLN A 327 -0.27 -23.99 -8.54
N ARG A 328 -0.16 -25.31 -8.74
CA ARG A 328 0.14 -25.87 -10.06
C ARG A 328 -0.92 -25.51 -11.10
N GLN A 329 -2.20 -25.59 -10.75
CA GLN A 329 -3.28 -25.21 -11.66
C GLN A 329 -3.25 -23.71 -11.97
N TYR A 330 -3.10 -22.87 -10.94
CA TYR A 330 -3.03 -21.41 -11.11
C TYR A 330 -1.75 -20.97 -11.84
N GLY A 331 -0.59 -21.51 -11.46
CA GLY A 331 0.68 -21.21 -12.12
C GLY A 331 0.69 -21.63 -13.60
N LYS A 332 0.08 -22.77 -13.93
CA LYS A 332 -0.11 -23.19 -15.32
C LYS A 332 -1.00 -22.19 -16.09
N LEU A 333 -2.11 -21.75 -15.50
CA LEU A 333 -2.99 -20.73 -16.11
C LEU A 333 -2.24 -19.42 -16.37
N VAL A 334 -1.46 -18.95 -15.38
CA VAL A 334 -0.63 -17.75 -15.54
C VAL A 334 0.38 -17.93 -16.67
N HIS A 335 1.08 -19.06 -16.70
CA HIS A 335 2.03 -19.36 -17.78
C HIS A 335 1.37 -19.39 -19.16
N GLU A 336 0.20 -19.99 -19.31
CA GLU A 336 -0.53 -20.07 -20.58
C GLU A 336 -0.95 -18.66 -21.07
N ILE A 337 -1.40 -17.80 -20.16
CA ILE A 337 -1.74 -16.40 -20.46
C ILE A 337 -0.48 -15.62 -20.88
N MET A 338 0.63 -15.80 -20.15
CA MET A 338 1.89 -15.15 -20.49
C MET A 338 2.45 -15.64 -21.83
N ALA A 339 2.38 -16.95 -22.11
CA ALA A 339 2.81 -17.54 -23.37
C ALA A 339 2.00 -17.03 -24.58
N ALA A 340 0.70 -16.83 -24.41
CA ALA A 340 -0.16 -16.29 -25.47
C ALA A 340 0.17 -14.81 -25.80
N ASN A 341 0.62 -14.02 -24.82
CA ASN A 341 0.97 -12.62 -25.00
C ASN A 341 2.44 -12.40 -25.41
N TYR A 342 3.35 -13.26 -24.92
CA TYR A 342 4.80 -13.15 -25.10
C TYR A 342 5.43 -14.48 -25.55
N PRO A 343 5.03 -15.06 -26.70
CA PRO A 343 5.48 -16.36 -27.15
C PRO A 343 7.01 -16.44 -27.36
N GLN A 344 7.67 -15.30 -27.58
CA GLN A 344 9.12 -15.24 -27.74
C GLN A 344 9.89 -15.49 -26.42
N TRP A 345 9.25 -15.35 -25.25
CA TRP A 345 9.88 -15.47 -23.93
C TRP A 345 9.48 -16.74 -23.17
N VAL A 346 8.95 -17.75 -23.85
CA VAL A 346 8.64 -19.06 -23.26
C VAL A 346 9.53 -20.19 -23.78
N VAL A 347 10.37 -19.88 -24.76
CA VAL A 347 11.32 -20.83 -25.31
C VAL A 347 12.48 -21.04 -24.34
N PRO A 348 12.90 -22.28 -24.04
CA PRO A 348 14.06 -22.55 -23.20
C PRO A 348 15.31 -21.83 -23.72
N LEU A 349 16.01 -21.14 -22.82
CA LEU A 349 17.25 -20.43 -23.14
C LEU A 349 18.46 -21.35 -22.89
N SER A 350 19.42 -21.30 -23.81
CA SER A 350 20.68 -22.01 -23.64
C SER A 350 21.55 -21.31 -22.59
N MET A 351 22.23 -22.12 -21.74
CA MET A 351 23.22 -21.62 -20.80
C MET A 351 24.32 -20.86 -21.54
N PRO A 352 24.64 -19.62 -21.13
CA PRO A 352 25.78 -18.90 -21.72
C PRO A 352 27.07 -19.70 -21.55
N LYS A 353 27.87 -19.83 -22.63
CA LYS A 353 29.13 -20.57 -22.58
C LYS A 353 30.10 -19.92 -21.59
N PHE A 354 30.62 -20.71 -20.65
CA PHE A 354 31.65 -20.23 -19.75
C PHE A 354 32.98 -20.01 -20.50
N GLN A 355 33.53 -18.82 -20.35
CA GLN A 355 34.89 -18.53 -20.76
C GLN A 355 35.82 -18.59 -19.55
N PRO A 356 37.12 -18.86 -19.69
CA PRO A 356 38.07 -18.80 -18.60
C PRO A 356 37.99 -17.43 -17.89
N ASN A 357 37.84 -17.44 -16.56
CA ASN A 357 37.68 -16.26 -15.69
C ASN A 357 36.36 -15.47 -15.86
N GLN A 358 35.35 -16.03 -16.52
CA GLN A 358 34.04 -15.38 -16.59
C GLN A 358 33.24 -15.65 -15.30
N LYS A 359 32.69 -14.59 -14.72
CA LYS A 359 31.81 -14.67 -13.55
C LYS A 359 30.45 -15.25 -13.92
N ILE A 360 29.82 -15.96 -12.99
CA ILE A 360 28.43 -16.38 -13.10
C ILE A 360 27.53 -15.17 -12.89
N ARG A 361 26.69 -14.84 -13.86
CA ARG A 361 25.75 -13.71 -13.77
C ARG A 361 24.47 -14.16 -13.11
N ILE A 362 24.17 -13.58 -11.95
CA ILE A 362 22.98 -13.87 -11.17
C ILE A 362 22.09 -12.61 -11.16
N GLY A 363 20.85 -12.74 -11.61
CA GLY A 363 19.84 -11.69 -11.52
C GLY A 363 18.91 -11.88 -10.34
N TYR A 364 18.54 -10.80 -9.67
CA TYR A 364 17.50 -10.76 -8.65
C TYR A 364 16.42 -9.78 -9.08
N ALA A 365 15.20 -10.27 -9.34
CA ALA A 365 14.09 -9.45 -9.82
C ALA A 365 12.95 -9.41 -8.82
N SER A 366 12.55 -8.22 -8.37
CA SER A 366 11.44 -8.03 -7.42
C SER A 366 10.87 -6.63 -7.50
N HIS A 367 9.56 -6.54 -7.17
CA HIS A 367 8.86 -5.29 -6.91
C HIS A 367 9.29 -4.63 -5.57
N TYR A 368 9.89 -5.38 -4.66
CA TYR A 368 10.13 -4.99 -3.28
C TYR A 368 11.61 -4.78 -2.92
N LEU A 369 12.47 -4.33 -3.86
CA LEU A 369 13.86 -3.96 -3.52
C LEU A 369 13.92 -2.60 -2.80
N HIS A 370 13.18 -2.50 -1.70
CA HIS A 370 13.09 -1.38 -0.78
C HIS A 370 12.88 -1.89 0.66
N SER A 371 12.59 -1.02 1.63
CA SER A 371 12.32 -1.39 3.03
C SER A 371 11.01 -2.20 3.15
N TYR A 372 11.08 -3.45 2.78
CA TYR A 372 9.96 -4.38 2.79
C TYR A 372 10.34 -5.73 3.43
N SER A 373 9.48 -6.23 4.29
CA SER A 373 9.76 -7.41 5.12
C SER A 373 10.07 -8.68 4.32
N GLY A 374 9.48 -8.84 3.14
CA GLY A 374 9.68 -10.01 2.28
C GLY A 374 11.04 -10.07 1.58
N THR A 375 11.82 -8.98 1.59
CA THR A 375 13.09 -8.90 0.83
C THR A 375 14.28 -8.35 1.62
N LEU A 376 14.10 -7.84 2.83
CA LEU A 376 15.21 -7.32 3.66
C LEU A 376 16.33 -8.33 3.87
N TRP A 377 16.00 -9.60 4.01
CA TRP A 377 16.96 -10.70 4.17
C TRP A 377 17.88 -10.87 2.95
N LEU A 378 17.46 -10.48 1.77
CA LEU A 378 18.24 -10.57 0.53
C LEU A 378 19.49 -9.70 0.58
N THR A 379 19.47 -8.58 1.34
CA THR A 379 20.62 -7.70 1.48
C THR A 379 21.87 -8.45 1.95
N GLY A 380 21.74 -9.44 2.82
CA GLY A 380 22.85 -10.27 3.28
C GLY A 380 23.42 -11.18 2.18
N TRP A 381 22.57 -11.81 1.36
CA TRP A 381 23.03 -12.59 0.22
C TRP A 381 23.85 -11.74 -0.75
N LEU A 382 23.39 -10.53 -1.03
CA LEU A 382 24.10 -9.61 -1.93
C LEU A 382 25.41 -9.09 -1.30
N ARG A 383 25.36 -8.72 -0.01
CA ARG A 383 26.50 -8.12 0.71
C ARG A 383 27.69 -9.09 0.83
N TYR A 384 27.44 -10.37 1.10
CA TYR A 384 28.47 -11.37 1.37
C TYR A 384 28.83 -12.22 0.15
N CYS A 385 28.18 -12.01 -1.00
CA CYS A 385 28.48 -12.75 -2.22
C CYS A 385 29.92 -12.55 -2.70
N ASP A 386 30.57 -13.64 -3.12
CA ASP A 386 31.92 -13.65 -3.69
C ASP A 386 31.99 -12.99 -5.07
N ARG A 387 32.41 -11.75 -5.11
CA ARG A 387 32.54 -10.95 -6.34
C ARG A 387 33.67 -11.38 -7.27
N GLN A 388 34.49 -12.34 -6.88
CA GLN A 388 35.49 -12.91 -7.79
C GLN A 388 34.82 -13.90 -8.76
N ASN A 389 33.84 -14.64 -8.28
CA ASN A 389 33.17 -15.69 -9.05
C ASN A 389 31.77 -15.28 -9.58
N PHE A 390 31.14 -14.27 -8.97
CA PHE A 390 29.76 -13.89 -9.30
C PHE A 390 29.67 -12.41 -9.71
N GLU A 391 28.77 -12.13 -10.63
CA GLU A 391 28.33 -10.79 -11.05
C GLU A 391 26.85 -10.66 -10.79
N ILE A 392 26.45 -9.68 -9.99
CA ILE A 392 25.11 -9.51 -9.46
C ILE A 392 24.35 -8.41 -10.17
N TYR A 393 23.20 -8.76 -10.68
CA TYR A 393 22.23 -7.88 -11.32
C TYR A 393 20.99 -7.76 -10.46
N CYS A 394 20.48 -6.56 -10.23
CA CYS A 394 19.22 -6.32 -9.54
C CYS A 394 18.24 -5.60 -10.47
N TYR A 395 17.00 -6.08 -10.51
CA TYR A 395 15.90 -5.51 -11.30
C TYR A 395 14.79 -5.08 -10.34
N TYR A 396 14.69 -3.79 -10.08
CA TYR A 396 13.66 -3.22 -9.24
C TYR A 396 12.49 -2.75 -10.10
N THR A 397 11.32 -3.36 -9.92
CA THR A 397 10.10 -3.06 -10.68
C THR A 397 9.08 -2.23 -9.90
N GLY A 398 9.35 -1.93 -8.62
CA GLY A 398 8.53 -1.04 -7.80
C GLY A 398 8.84 0.44 -8.05
N ASN A 399 8.04 1.32 -7.45
CA ASN A 399 8.13 2.78 -7.61
C ASN A 399 8.42 3.55 -6.32
N GLU A 400 8.78 2.86 -5.23
CA GLU A 400 9.01 3.45 -3.90
C GLU A 400 10.48 3.29 -3.47
N PRO A 401 11.44 3.90 -4.19
CA PRO A 401 12.84 3.81 -3.80
C PRO A 401 13.09 4.53 -2.47
N ASP A 402 13.87 3.88 -1.62
CA ASP A 402 14.20 4.35 -0.28
C ASP A 402 15.68 4.09 0.07
N PRO A 403 16.17 4.40 1.29
CA PRO A 403 17.53 4.10 1.69
C PRO A 403 17.92 2.61 1.60
N VAL A 404 16.98 1.67 1.69
CA VAL A 404 17.25 0.23 1.50
C VAL A 404 17.42 -0.08 0.01
N THR A 405 16.68 0.57 -0.88
CA THR A 405 16.91 0.50 -2.34
C THR A 405 18.35 0.89 -2.68
N GLN A 406 18.87 1.93 -2.04
CA GLN A 406 20.26 2.35 -2.22
C GLN A 406 21.26 1.27 -1.73
N GLN A 407 20.92 0.49 -0.69
CA GLN A 407 21.76 -0.64 -0.27
C GLN A 407 21.74 -1.76 -1.32
N PHE A 408 20.58 -2.11 -1.90
CA PHE A 408 20.50 -3.06 -3.01
C PHE A 408 21.35 -2.60 -4.20
N GLN A 409 21.30 -1.31 -4.55
CA GLN A 409 22.14 -0.75 -5.60
C GLN A 409 23.62 -0.86 -5.27
N ASN A 410 24.05 -0.54 -4.05
CA ASN A 410 25.44 -0.60 -3.61
C ASN A 410 25.99 -2.03 -3.55
N TYR A 411 25.11 -3.03 -3.33
CA TYR A 411 25.47 -4.43 -3.26
C TYR A 411 25.27 -5.19 -4.59
N SER A 412 24.93 -4.52 -5.68
CA SER A 412 24.87 -5.10 -7.01
C SER A 412 25.99 -4.56 -7.90
N ASP A 413 26.43 -5.35 -8.91
CA ASP A 413 27.32 -4.87 -9.96
C ASP A 413 26.56 -4.06 -11.00
N VAL A 414 25.30 -4.43 -11.25
CA VAL A 414 24.37 -3.75 -12.15
C VAL A 414 23.00 -3.61 -11.48
N PHE A 415 22.45 -2.42 -11.52
CA PHE A 415 21.13 -2.14 -10.96
C PHE A 415 20.23 -1.45 -11.99
N HIS A 416 19.09 -2.09 -12.27
CA HIS A 416 18.06 -1.57 -13.17
C HIS A 416 16.81 -1.21 -12.37
N HIS A 417 16.36 0.04 -12.47
CA HIS A 417 15.07 0.48 -11.95
C HIS A 417 14.08 0.68 -13.10
N ILE A 418 13.10 -0.21 -13.20
CA ILE A 418 12.14 -0.28 -14.32
C ILE A 418 10.72 -0.38 -13.75
N PRO A 419 10.17 0.73 -13.21
CA PRO A 419 8.88 0.68 -12.52
C PRO A 419 7.72 0.42 -13.50
N TYR A 420 6.84 -0.49 -13.12
CA TYR A 420 5.56 -0.79 -13.80
C TYR A 420 5.63 -1.06 -15.31
N ASN A 421 6.78 -1.46 -15.85
CA ASN A 421 6.94 -1.79 -17.25
C ASN A 421 7.42 -3.24 -17.43
N LEU A 422 6.44 -4.15 -17.51
CA LEU A 422 6.68 -5.59 -17.65
C LEU A 422 7.58 -5.91 -18.84
N SER A 423 7.27 -5.36 -20.05
CA SER A 423 8.02 -5.67 -21.26
C SER A 423 9.46 -5.19 -21.18
N ALA A 424 9.67 -3.93 -20.76
CA ALA A 424 11.01 -3.38 -20.62
C ALA A 424 11.85 -4.17 -19.57
N ALA A 425 11.24 -4.60 -18.46
CA ALA A 425 11.93 -5.41 -17.47
C ALA A 425 12.36 -6.77 -18.06
N CYS A 426 11.46 -7.46 -18.76
CA CYS A 426 11.76 -8.73 -19.41
C CYS A 426 12.85 -8.59 -20.49
N GLU A 427 12.76 -7.57 -21.34
CA GLU A 427 13.75 -7.26 -22.38
C GLU A 427 15.13 -7.02 -21.79
N GLN A 428 15.21 -6.24 -20.69
CA GLN A 428 16.48 -5.97 -20.02
C GLN A 428 17.09 -7.23 -19.42
N ILE A 429 16.28 -8.06 -18.72
CA ILE A 429 16.74 -9.32 -18.15
C ILE A 429 17.32 -10.24 -19.23
N ILE A 430 16.65 -10.37 -20.38
CA ILE A 430 17.11 -11.17 -21.52
C ILE A 430 18.41 -10.60 -22.10
N ALA A 431 18.50 -9.25 -22.24
CA ALA A 431 19.67 -8.58 -22.80
C ALA A 431 20.93 -8.81 -21.95
N ASP A 432 20.81 -8.93 -20.63
CA ASP A 432 21.92 -9.14 -19.69
C ASP A 432 22.49 -10.57 -19.72
N LYS A 433 21.79 -11.50 -20.41
CA LYS A 433 22.23 -12.89 -20.62
C LYS A 433 22.66 -13.57 -19.31
N LEU A 434 21.77 -13.55 -18.32
CA LEU A 434 21.98 -14.16 -17.02
C LEU A 434 22.20 -15.69 -17.16
N HIS A 435 22.89 -16.30 -16.20
CA HIS A 435 22.93 -17.74 -16.02
C HIS A 435 21.77 -18.21 -15.16
N ILE A 436 21.48 -17.46 -14.09
CA ILE A 436 20.41 -17.74 -13.13
C ILE A 436 19.65 -16.45 -12.87
N LEU A 437 18.32 -16.54 -12.87
CA LEU A 437 17.42 -15.49 -12.38
C LEU A 437 16.74 -15.96 -11.11
N VAL A 438 16.81 -15.17 -10.05
CA VAL A 438 16.17 -15.43 -8.76
C VAL A 438 15.07 -14.41 -8.54
N PHE A 439 13.87 -14.91 -8.26
CA PHE A 439 12.79 -14.11 -7.73
C PHE A 439 12.79 -14.25 -6.20
N PRO A 440 13.13 -13.20 -5.44
CA PRO A 440 13.13 -13.25 -3.97
C PRO A 440 11.77 -13.66 -3.40
N GLU A 441 10.69 -13.27 -4.07
CA GLU A 441 9.32 -13.61 -3.74
C GLU A 441 8.47 -13.78 -5.03
N ILE A 442 7.51 -14.71 -5.00
CA ILE A 442 6.48 -14.83 -6.03
C ILE A 442 5.13 -15.04 -5.33
N GLY A 443 4.09 -14.33 -5.78
CA GLY A 443 2.74 -14.43 -5.22
C GLY A 443 2.32 -13.23 -4.37
N MET A 444 3.23 -12.29 -4.09
CA MET A 444 2.93 -11.05 -3.39
C MET A 444 2.63 -9.92 -4.36
N ASP A 445 3.42 -9.78 -5.41
CA ASP A 445 3.23 -8.82 -6.51
C ASP A 445 2.80 -9.53 -7.79
N ALA A 446 1.83 -8.93 -8.48
CA ALA A 446 1.27 -9.51 -9.70
C ALA A 446 2.22 -9.42 -10.90
N GLN A 447 2.99 -8.33 -11.04
CA GLN A 447 3.96 -8.17 -12.11
C GLN A 447 5.14 -9.16 -11.97
N THR A 448 5.61 -9.38 -10.73
CA THR A 448 6.62 -10.41 -10.44
C THR A 448 6.12 -11.79 -10.84
N MET A 449 4.84 -12.12 -10.53
CA MET A 449 4.21 -13.38 -10.94
C MET A 449 4.12 -13.50 -12.47
N GLN A 450 3.78 -12.44 -13.20
CA GLN A 450 3.78 -12.40 -14.67
C GLN A 450 5.18 -12.65 -15.24
N MET A 451 6.21 -11.95 -14.75
CA MET A 451 7.59 -12.15 -15.17
C MET A 451 8.04 -13.59 -14.95
N ALA A 452 7.73 -14.13 -13.77
CA ALA A 452 8.05 -15.51 -13.40
C ALA A 452 7.32 -16.55 -14.26
N GLY A 453 6.18 -16.21 -14.85
CA GLY A 453 5.45 -17.03 -15.82
C GLY A 453 6.15 -17.17 -17.18
N LEU A 454 7.26 -16.45 -17.41
CA LEU A 454 8.08 -16.48 -18.62
C LEU A 454 9.43 -17.17 -18.36
N ARG A 455 10.17 -17.53 -19.42
CA ARG A 455 11.53 -18.06 -19.33
C ARG A 455 12.52 -16.95 -19.70
N LEU A 456 12.98 -16.20 -18.70
CA LEU A 456 13.85 -15.03 -18.87
C LEU A 456 15.33 -15.33 -18.64
N ALA A 457 15.65 -16.49 -18.05
CA ALA A 457 16.99 -17.02 -17.89
C ALA A 457 17.01 -18.54 -18.07
N PRO A 458 18.18 -19.14 -18.36
CA PRO A 458 18.31 -20.60 -18.48
C PRO A 458 17.83 -21.35 -17.25
N LEU A 459 18.14 -20.83 -16.06
CA LEU A 459 17.68 -21.36 -14.78
C LEU A 459 16.95 -20.25 -14.01
N GLN A 460 15.80 -20.60 -13.43
CA GLN A 460 14.99 -19.69 -12.64
C GLN A 460 14.70 -20.29 -11.26
N CYS A 461 14.93 -19.47 -10.25
CA CYS A 461 14.72 -19.84 -8.85
C CYS A 461 13.72 -18.89 -8.19
N VAL A 462 13.01 -19.39 -7.19
CA VAL A 462 12.27 -18.57 -6.23
C VAL A 462 12.85 -18.78 -4.85
N ALA A 463 12.78 -17.75 -4.00
CA ALA A 463 13.16 -17.84 -2.60
C ALA A 463 11.96 -17.60 -1.66
N TRP A 464 12.18 -17.62 -0.35
CA TRP A 464 11.12 -17.67 0.64
C TRP A 464 10.59 -16.30 1.11
N GLY A 465 10.78 -15.25 0.34
CA GLY A 465 10.10 -13.96 0.63
C GLY A 465 8.58 -14.12 0.72
N HIS A 466 8.02 -15.05 -0.09
CA HIS A 466 6.69 -15.63 0.11
C HIS A 466 6.85 -17.16 0.16
N PRO A 467 6.86 -17.79 1.36
CA PRO A 467 7.28 -19.17 1.55
C PRO A 467 6.20 -20.20 1.15
N VAL A 468 5.80 -20.14 -0.12
CA VAL A 468 4.80 -21.02 -0.74
C VAL A 468 5.26 -21.40 -2.15
N THR A 469 5.06 -22.65 -2.56
CA THR A 469 5.31 -23.07 -3.94
C THR A 469 4.59 -22.19 -4.95
N THR A 470 5.23 -21.90 -6.08
CA THR A 470 4.65 -21.02 -7.12
C THR A 470 3.68 -21.74 -8.04
N GLY A 471 3.90 -23.04 -8.26
CA GLY A 471 3.20 -23.83 -9.24
C GLY A 471 3.54 -23.51 -10.70
N LEU A 472 4.45 -22.57 -10.94
CA LEU A 472 4.86 -22.14 -12.28
C LEU A 472 5.77 -23.18 -12.95
N PRO A 473 5.50 -23.61 -14.20
CA PRO A 473 6.36 -24.56 -14.92
C PRO A 473 7.71 -23.95 -15.34
N THR A 474 7.87 -22.65 -15.19
CA THR A 474 9.05 -21.86 -15.54
C THR A 474 10.03 -21.70 -14.40
N ILE A 475 9.68 -22.10 -13.19
CA ILE A 475 10.56 -22.01 -12.00
C ILE A 475 11.13 -23.39 -11.71
N ASP A 476 12.46 -23.51 -11.73
CA ASP A 476 13.16 -24.79 -11.63
C ASP A 476 13.43 -25.18 -10.16
N TYR A 477 13.77 -24.20 -9.31
CA TYR A 477 14.21 -24.44 -7.94
C TYR A 477 13.52 -23.50 -6.94
N PHE A 478 13.22 -24.05 -5.76
CA PHE A 478 12.82 -23.27 -4.57
C PHE A 478 13.99 -23.25 -3.60
N LEU A 479 14.53 -22.05 -3.32
CA LEU A 479 15.63 -21.82 -2.39
C LEU A 479 15.09 -21.67 -0.97
N SER A 480 15.19 -22.72 -0.17
CA SER A 480 14.72 -22.83 1.19
C SER A 480 15.87 -23.05 2.19
N SER A 481 15.61 -23.66 3.33
CA SER A 481 16.59 -23.84 4.40
C SER A 481 16.56 -25.25 5.00
N GLU A 482 17.67 -25.66 5.61
CA GLU A 482 17.76 -26.94 6.32
C GLU A 482 16.88 -26.97 7.57
N LEU A 483 16.85 -25.87 8.33
CA LEU A 483 16.19 -25.84 9.64
C LEU A 483 14.67 -25.63 9.54
N MET A 484 14.20 -24.92 8.49
CA MET A 484 12.78 -24.59 8.36
C MET A 484 11.96 -25.68 7.65
N GLU A 485 12.61 -26.62 6.95
CA GLU A 485 11.91 -27.64 6.18
C GLU A 485 11.75 -28.94 6.96
N ALA A 486 10.54 -29.52 6.86
CA ALA A 486 10.30 -30.87 7.32
C ALA A 486 11.03 -31.89 6.44
N GLU A 487 11.19 -33.14 6.91
CA GLU A 487 11.86 -34.18 6.14
C GLU A 487 11.24 -34.40 4.76
N ASN A 488 9.90 -34.47 4.70
CA ASN A 488 9.11 -34.70 3.49
C ASN A 488 8.74 -33.43 2.73
N ALA A 489 9.37 -32.28 3.01
CA ALA A 489 8.96 -30.98 2.51
C ALA A 489 8.92 -30.88 0.97
N GLN A 490 9.66 -31.73 0.22
CA GLN A 490 9.56 -31.74 -1.25
C GLN A 490 8.12 -31.98 -1.74
N GLU A 491 7.27 -32.61 -0.96
CA GLU A 491 5.86 -32.85 -1.28
C GLU A 491 5.01 -31.57 -1.24
N HIS A 492 5.58 -30.48 -0.71
CA HIS A 492 4.91 -29.17 -0.62
C HIS A 492 5.26 -28.26 -1.81
N TYR A 493 6.22 -28.64 -2.67
CA TYR A 493 6.78 -27.79 -3.71
C TYR A 493 6.66 -28.44 -5.10
N SER A 494 6.24 -27.64 -6.08
CA SER A 494 6.28 -28.05 -7.50
C SER A 494 7.69 -27.96 -8.07
N GLU A 495 8.48 -27.04 -7.55
CA GLU A 495 9.88 -26.80 -7.86
C GLU A 495 10.77 -27.83 -7.15
N LYS A 496 12.00 -28.00 -7.63
CA LYS A 496 13.00 -28.77 -6.89
C LYS A 496 13.46 -28.00 -5.66
N LEU A 497 13.22 -28.54 -4.47
CA LEU A 497 13.57 -27.92 -3.21
C LEU A 497 15.09 -27.97 -2.98
N ILE A 498 15.68 -26.82 -2.70
CA ILE A 498 17.08 -26.66 -2.30
C ILE A 498 17.11 -26.19 -0.84
N ARG A 499 17.73 -26.96 0.02
CA ARG A 499 17.89 -26.65 1.45
C ARG A 499 19.25 -26.00 1.67
N LEU A 500 19.27 -24.68 1.79
CA LEU A 500 20.48 -23.94 2.13
C LEU A 500 20.83 -24.14 3.62
N PRO A 501 22.11 -24.03 4.00
CA PRO A 501 22.53 -24.16 5.39
C PRO A 501 21.76 -23.27 6.37
N ASN A 502 21.57 -23.74 7.58
CA ASN A 502 20.91 -23.04 8.67
C ASN A 502 19.49 -22.58 8.32
N ILE A 503 19.21 -21.27 8.47
CA ILE A 503 17.92 -20.67 8.10
C ILE A 503 17.84 -20.26 6.63
N GLY A 504 18.90 -20.49 5.84
CA GLY A 504 18.92 -20.22 4.41
C GLY A 504 19.03 -18.74 4.03
N VAL A 505 19.02 -17.83 4.98
CA VAL A 505 19.14 -16.38 4.74
C VAL A 505 20.13 -15.73 5.69
N SER A 506 20.74 -14.64 5.21
CA SER A 506 21.67 -13.82 5.98
C SER A 506 21.01 -12.49 6.33
N TYR A 507 20.33 -12.45 7.48
CA TYR A 507 19.61 -11.27 7.92
C TYR A 507 20.52 -10.36 8.74
N PRO A 508 20.66 -9.05 8.39
CA PRO A 508 21.47 -8.14 9.17
C PRO A 508 20.82 -7.88 10.53
N LYS A 509 21.62 -7.82 11.58
CA LYS A 509 21.11 -7.49 12.91
C LYS A 509 20.45 -6.11 12.90
N PRO A 510 19.16 -5.98 13.27
CA PRO A 510 18.48 -4.70 13.34
C PRO A 510 19.15 -3.78 14.38
N TYR A 511 19.23 -2.48 14.07
CA TYR A 511 19.59 -1.48 15.06
C TYR A 511 18.45 -1.32 16.07
N ILE A 512 18.75 -1.54 17.35
CA ILE A 512 17.82 -1.39 18.45
C ILE A 512 18.16 -0.10 19.21
N PRO A 513 17.25 0.89 19.26
CA PRO A 513 17.45 2.14 19.97
C PRO A 513 17.39 1.94 21.49
N SER A 514 17.89 2.91 22.24
CA SER A 514 17.67 2.97 23.69
C SER A 514 16.16 3.15 24.01
N VAL A 515 15.72 2.61 25.13
CA VAL A 515 14.33 2.79 25.60
C VAL A 515 14.11 4.26 25.97
N ILE A 516 13.12 4.90 25.30
CA ILE A 516 12.76 6.30 25.51
C ILE A 516 11.28 6.50 25.83
N LYS A 517 10.47 5.41 25.81
CA LYS A 517 9.06 5.37 26.15
C LYS A 517 8.80 4.41 27.31
N THR A 518 7.67 4.56 27.96
CA THR A 518 7.21 3.73 29.06
C THR A 518 5.99 2.92 28.62
N ARG A 519 5.59 1.95 29.43
CA ARG A 519 4.35 1.17 29.22
C ARG A 519 3.11 2.06 29.19
N SER A 520 3.09 3.13 30.01
CA SER A 520 1.98 4.09 30.06
C SER A 520 1.81 4.90 28.77
N ASP A 521 2.86 5.11 27.99
CA ASP A 521 2.76 5.74 26.66
C ASP A 521 1.97 4.91 25.65
N PHE A 522 1.82 3.60 25.93
CA PHE A 522 1.00 2.67 25.16
C PHE A 522 -0.30 2.27 25.88
N GLY A 523 -0.66 2.96 26.96
CA GLY A 523 -1.84 2.65 27.76
C GLY A 523 -1.75 1.33 28.56
N LEU A 524 -0.54 0.85 28.84
CA LEU A 524 -0.27 -0.40 29.56
C LEU A 524 0.18 -0.11 30.99
N GLY A 525 -0.31 -0.92 31.95
CA GLY A 525 0.11 -0.84 33.35
C GLY A 525 1.49 -1.44 33.61
N ASP A 526 2.20 -0.91 34.59
CA ASP A 526 3.54 -1.39 34.96
C ASP A 526 3.52 -2.81 35.56
N ASP A 527 2.45 -3.18 36.27
CA ASP A 527 2.27 -4.50 36.90
C ASP A 527 1.78 -5.57 35.89
N ALA A 528 1.45 -5.20 34.67
CA ALA A 528 0.97 -6.12 33.64
C ALA A 528 2.09 -7.01 33.10
N VAL A 529 1.77 -8.28 32.83
CA VAL A 529 2.61 -9.15 32.00
C VAL A 529 2.18 -9.00 30.55
N ILE A 530 3.06 -8.41 29.73
CA ILE A 530 2.75 -8.03 28.37
C ILE A 530 3.17 -9.14 27.40
N TYR A 531 2.17 -9.73 26.76
CA TYR A 531 2.33 -10.68 25.66
C TYR A 531 2.18 -9.95 24.31
N LEU A 532 3.25 -9.83 23.57
CA LEU A 532 3.25 -9.16 22.27
C LEU A 532 2.75 -10.10 21.16
N CYS A 533 1.69 -9.69 20.46
CA CYS A 533 1.03 -10.39 19.36
C CYS A 533 1.12 -9.52 18.11
N CYS A 534 2.32 -9.38 17.52
CA CYS A 534 2.59 -8.39 16.50
C CYS A 534 2.50 -8.91 15.05
N GLN A 535 2.08 -10.14 14.83
CA GLN A 535 1.89 -10.69 13.50
C GLN A 535 0.70 -10.05 12.79
N ALA A 536 0.71 -10.11 11.46
CA ALA A 536 -0.41 -9.66 10.66
C ALA A 536 -1.71 -10.42 11.02
N PRO A 537 -2.86 -9.75 11.11
CA PRO A 537 -4.12 -10.35 11.59
C PRO A 537 -4.53 -11.64 10.86
N PHE A 538 -4.22 -11.76 9.56
CA PHE A 538 -4.55 -12.94 8.76
C PHE A 538 -3.71 -14.20 9.11
N LYS A 539 -2.70 -14.08 9.98
CA LYS A 539 -1.93 -15.22 10.51
C LYS A 539 -2.61 -15.89 11.72
N TYR A 540 -3.55 -15.20 12.37
CA TYR A 540 -4.27 -15.72 13.54
C TYR A 540 -5.48 -16.53 13.09
N LEU A 541 -5.35 -17.86 13.08
CA LEU A 541 -6.45 -18.75 12.71
C LEU A 541 -7.40 -19.00 13.89
N PRO A 542 -8.72 -19.09 13.64
CA PRO A 542 -9.75 -19.15 14.67
C PRO A 542 -9.64 -20.33 15.62
N GLN A 543 -9.09 -21.46 15.18
CA GLN A 543 -8.91 -22.64 16.01
C GLN A 543 -7.89 -22.45 17.14
N TYR A 544 -7.12 -21.36 17.17
CA TYR A 544 -6.11 -21.06 18.18
C TYR A 544 -6.50 -19.91 19.12
N ASP A 545 -7.64 -19.26 18.94
CA ASP A 545 -8.07 -18.13 19.76
C ASP A 545 -8.21 -18.50 21.25
N PHE A 546 -8.55 -19.74 21.56
CA PHE A 546 -8.68 -20.25 22.93
C PHE A 546 -7.37 -20.16 23.75
N ILE A 547 -6.23 -20.09 23.09
CA ILE A 547 -4.91 -20.05 23.74
C ILE A 547 -4.78 -18.80 24.59
N PHE A 548 -5.14 -17.65 24.06
CA PHE A 548 -5.10 -16.38 24.79
C PHE A 548 -5.99 -16.43 26.03
N ALA A 549 -7.21 -16.92 25.89
CA ALA A 549 -8.15 -17.05 26.97
C ALA A 549 -7.68 -18.04 28.08
N LYS A 550 -7.01 -19.15 27.69
CA LYS A 550 -6.45 -20.11 28.65
C LYS A 550 -5.22 -19.55 29.37
N ILE A 551 -4.37 -18.77 28.73
CA ILE A 551 -3.25 -18.07 29.37
C ILE A 551 -3.81 -17.04 30.37
N ALA A 552 -4.77 -16.20 29.96
CA ALA A 552 -5.41 -15.19 30.80
C ALA A 552 -6.05 -15.79 32.08
N ARG A 553 -6.70 -16.95 31.93
CA ARG A 553 -7.32 -17.64 33.10
C ARG A 553 -6.30 -18.04 34.14
N ARG A 554 -5.05 -18.30 33.76
CA ARG A 554 -3.96 -18.69 34.65
C ARG A 554 -3.12 -17.52 35.17
N LEU A 555 -3.15 -16.40 34.41
CA LEU A 555 -2.40 -15.20 34.70
C LEU A 555 -3.32 -13.96 34.55
N PRO A 556 -3.99 -13.54 35.63
CA PRO A 556 -4.92 -12.41 35.58
C PRO A 556 -4.28 -11.07 35.18
N GLU A 557 -2.98 -10.92 35.38
CA GLU A 557 -2.19 -9.72 34.99
C GLU A 557 -1.77 -9.69 33.51
N ALA A 558 -2.11 -10.74 32.73
CA ALA A 558 -1.77 -10.84 31.33
C ALA A 558 -2.44 -9.74 30.49
N LYS A 559 -1.67 -9.12 29.60
CA LYS A 559 -2.17 -8.23 28.54
C LYS A 559 -1.65 -8.72 27.20
N PHE A 560 -2.57 -9.03 26.28
CA PHE A 560 -2.24 -9.43 24.91
C PHE A 560 -2.30 -8.19 24.03
N VAL A 561 -1.15 -7.75 23.54
CA VAL A 561 -1.02 -6.54 22.73
C VAL A 561 -1.01 -6.95 21.27
N PHE A 562 -2.14 -6.72 20.56
CA PHE A 562 -2.29 -6.97 19.14
C PHE A 562 -1.99 -5.70 18.33
N LEU A 563 -1.12 -5.82 17.34
CA LEU A 563 -0.86 -4.72 16.44
C LEU A 563 -1.78 -4.83 15.20
N ARG A 564 -2.58 -3.77 14.93
CA ARG A 564 -3.56 -3.74 13.81
C ARG A 564 -4.59 -4.87 13.85
N GLY A 565 -4.89 -5.39 15.02
CA GLY A 565 -5.69 -6.61 15.22
C GLY A 565 -7.18 -6.41 15.45
N THR A 566 -7.75 -5.23 15.23
CA THR A 566 -9.18 -4.93 15.55
C THR A 566 -10.17 -5.87 14.87
N LEU A 567 -9.86 -6.38 13.68
CA LEU A 567 -10.69 -7.38 12.99
C LEU A 567 -10.75 -8.74 13.73
N LEU A 568 -9.85 -9.00 14.67
CA LEU A 568 -9.85 -10.22 15.52
C LEU A 568 -10.75 -10.08 16.75
N GLU A 569 -11.10 -8.86 17.13
CA GLU A 569 -11.81 -8.56 18.38
C GLU A 569 -13.10 -9.39 18.60
N PRO A 570 -14.00 -9.53 17.60
CA PRO A 570 -15.23 -10.32 17.77
C PRO A 570 -14.94 -11.80 18.08
N ARG A 571 -13.91 -12.37 17.46
CA ARG A 571 -13.48 -13.75 17.66
C ARG A 571 -12.88 -13.95 19.05
N LEU A 572 -11.96 -13.06 19.45
CA LEU A 572 -11.35 -13.09 20.79
C LEU A 572 -12.39 -12.91 21.88
N LYS A 573 -13.37 -12.02 21.70
CA LYS A 573 -14.48 -11.85 22.64
C LYS A 573 -15.24 -13.17 22.87
N ARG A 574 -15.51 -13.94 21.82
CA ARG A 574 -16.14 -15.27 21.94
C ARG A 574 -15.23 -16.26 22.68
N ALA A 575 -13.94 -16.29 22.36
CA ALA A 575 -12.99 -17.21 22.99
C ALA A 575 -12.82 -16.94 24.51
N PHE A 576 -12.75 -15.68 24.91
CA PHE A 576 -12.68 -15.29 26.33
C PHE A 576 -13.99 -15.57 27.08
N ALA A 577 -15.13 -15.24 26.46
CA ALA A 577 -16.44 -15.54 27.05
C ALA A 577 -16.64 -17.05 27.28
N ALA A 578 -16.11 -17.91 26.43
CA ALA A 578 -16.17 -19.37 26.58
C ALA A 578 -15.48 -19.90 27.84
N VAL A 579 -14.56 -19.13 28.45
CA VAL A 579 -13.90 -19.46 29.74
C VAL A 579 -14.33 -18.56 30.88
N GLY A 580 -15.38 -17.74 30.68
CA GLY A 580 -15.94 -16.85 31.69
C GLY A 580 -15.14 -15.58 31.97
N LEU A 581 -14.35 -15.12 30.97
CA LEU A 581 -13.56 -13.90 31.02
C LEU A 581 -14.10 -12.86 30.02
N ASN A 582 -13.82 -11.57 30.33
CA ASN A 582 -14.07 -10.49 29.36
C ASN A 582 -12.77 -10.14 28.59
N SER A 583 -12.78 -10.23 27.28
CA SER A 583 -11.60 -9.93 26.45
C SER A 583 -11.08 -8.50 26.61
N GLU A 584 -11.96 -7.54 26.92
CA GLU A 584 -11.59 -6.13 27.10
C GLU A 584 -10.63 -5.92 28.29
N ASP A 585 -10.66 -6.84 29.28
CA ASP A 585 -9.75 -6.80 30.42
C ASP A 585 -8.34 -7.28 30.07
N TYR A 586 -8.16 -7.98 28.92
CA TYR A 586 -6.91 -8.65 28.56
C TYR A 586 -6.34 -8.26 27.21
N CYS A 587 -7.18 -7.98 26.20
CA CYS A 587 -6.76 -7.68 24.84
C CYS A 587 -6.62 -6.18 24.62
N VAL A 588 -5.45 -5.76 24.14
CA VAL A 588 -5.15 -4.36 23.80
C VAL A 588 -4.84 -4.29 22.31
N PHE A 589 -5.55 -3.46 21.56
CA PHE A 589 -5.35 -3.28 20.14
C PHE A 589 -4.64 -1.96 19.90
N LEU A 590 -3.39 -2.01 19.44
CA LEU A 590 -2.60 -0.82 19.14
C LEU A 590 -2.44 -0.62 17.63
N ASN A 591 -2.66 0.61 17.19
CA ASN A 591 -2.24 1.03 15.86
C ASN A 591 -0.91 1.78 15.97
N ILE A 592 0.18 1.08 15.67
CA ILE A 592 1.54 1.64 15.73
C ILE A 592 2.00 1.94 14.30
N PRO A 593 2.03 3.23 13.89
CA PRO A 593 2.36 3.60 12.51
C PRO A 593 3.85 3.61 12.22
N ASP A 594 4.70 3.89 13.21
CA ASP A 594 6.13 4.07 13.00
C ASP A 594 7.00 2.94 13.59
N ARG A 595 8.21 2.82 13.04
CA ARG A 595 9.15 1.76 13.42
C ARG A 595 9.72 1.95 14.82
N LEU A 596 9.88 3.18 15.30
CA LEU A 596 10.42 3.45 16.62
C LEU A 596 9.48 2.94 17.70
N ASP A 597 8.20 3.27 17.60
CA ASP A 597 7.16 2.80 18.53
C ASP A 597 7.00 1.28 18.49
N TYR A 598 7.13 0.68 17.28
CA TYR A 598 7.16 -0.77 17.14
C TYR A 598 8.32 -1.42 17.89
N LEU A 599 9.52 -0.84 17.84
CA LEU A 599 10.67 -1.36 18.61
C LEU A 599 10.51 -1.07 20.11
N MET A 600 9.95 0.06 20.51
CA MET A 600 9.66 0.37 21.90
C MET A 600 8.69 -0.66 22.52
N ILE A 601 7.60 -1.02 21.83
CA ILE A 601 6.68 -2.02 22.37
C ILE A 601 7.32 -3.42 22.46
N ASN A 602 8.25 -3.79 21.56
CA ASN A 602 9.06 -5.01 21.70
C ASN A 602 9.93 -4.97 22.97
N LEU A 603 10.65 -3.84 23.21
CA LEU A 603 11.52 -3.66 24.39
C LEU A 603 10.75 -3.61 25.71
N LEU A 604 9.50 -3.17 25.71
CA LEU A 604 8.64 -3.04 26.91
C LEU A 604 7.78 -4.26 27.18
N SER A 605 7.73 -5.22 26.23
CA SER A 605 6.98 -6.47 26.38
C SER A 605 7.77 -7.52 27.16
N ASP A 606 7.06 -8.49 27.73
CA ASP A 606 7.64 -9.58 28.52
C ASP A 606 7.83 -10.87 27.70
N VAL A 607 6.89 -11.17 26.80
CA VAL A 607 6.86 -12.39 26.00
C VAL A 607 6.32 -12.11 24.61
N TYR A 608 6.95 -12.67 23.60
CA TYR A 608 6.43 -12.67 22.23
C TYR A 608 5.67 -13.97 21.98
N LEU A 609 4.43 -13.89 21.56
CA LEU A 609 3.62 -15.05 21.17
C LEU A 609 3.62 -15.21 19.63
N ASP A 610 4.25 -16.28 19.17
CA ASP A 610 4.28 -16.60 17.75
C ASP A 610 2.98 -17.29 17.29
N THR A 611 2.64 -17.14 16.03
CA THR A 611 1.48 -17.78 15.39
C THR A 611 1.82 -19.17 14.85
N PHE A 612 0.89 -20.15 14.99
CA PHE A 612 1.14 -21.58 14.79
C PHE A 612 1.43 -21.98 13.34
N THR A 613 0.62 -21.56 12.40
CA THR A 613 0.64 -22.08 11.02
C THR A 613 1.38 -21.18 10.05
N TRP A 614 1.62 -19.95 10.48
CA TRP A 614 2.46 -18.99 9.77
C TRP A 614 3.25 -18.15 10.78
N SER A 615 4.42 -18.60 11.10
CA SER A 615 5.33 -18.01 12.08
C SER A 615 5.77 -16.57 11.68
N GLY A 616 6.22 -15.79 12.65
CA GLY A 616 6.88 -14.51 12.42
C GLY A 616 8.21 -14.70 11.67
N GLY A 617 8.44 -13.92 10.63
CA GLY A 617 9.75 -13.79 9.98
C GLY A 617 10.50 -12.60 10.60
N ASN A 618 10.46 -11.42 9.93
CA ASN A 618 11.10 -10.20 10.43
C ASN A 618 10.67 -9.83 11.84
N THR A 619 9.38 -9.95 12.16
CA THR A 619 8.88 -9.62 13.51
C THR A 619 9.53 -10.45 14.61
N THR A 620 9.80 -11.72 14.33
CA THR A 620 10.53 -12.59 15.27
C THR A 620 12.01 -12.22 15.35
N LEU A 621 12.66 -11.94 14.22
CA LEU A 621 14.06 -11.49 14.21
C LEU A 621 14.25 -10.16 14.97
N GLU A 622 13.28 -9.25 14.87
CA GLU A 622 13.28 -7.99 15.59
C GLU A 622 13.01 -8.19 17.10
N ALA A 623 12.11 -9.08 17.47
CA ALA A 623 11.89 -9.47 18.87
C ALA A 623 13.15 -10.12 19.47
N ILE A 624 13.84 -10.99 18.72
CA ILE A 624 15.14 -11.57 19.12
C ILE A 624 16.18 -10.47 19.33
N ALA A 625 16.29 -9.53 18.41
CA ALA A 625 17.23 -8.42 18.54
C ALA A 625 16.95 -7.53 19.76
N CYS A 626 15.68 -7.45 20.19
CA CYS A 626 15.25 -6.81 21.44
C CYS A 626 15.42 -7.71 22.68
N ASN A 627 15.93 -8.93 22.55
CA ASN A 627 16.03 -9.95 23.60
C ASN A 627 14.69 -10.35 24.22
N LEU A 628 13.59 -10.22 23.49
CA LEU A 628 12.26 -10.57 23.93
C LEU A 628 12.04 -12.10 23.82
N PRO A 629 11.81 -12.85 24.92
CA PRO A 629 11.58 -14.29 24.90
C PRO A 629 10.37 -14.66 24.04
N ILE A 630 10.53 -15.69 23.20
CA ILE A 630 9.56 -16.11 22.21
C ILE A 630 9.00 -17.47 22.61
N VAL A 631 7.68 -17.63 22.50
CA VAL A 631 7.02 -18.92 22.53
C VAL A 631 6.57 -19.26 21.11
N THR A 632 6.93 -20.44 20.61
CA THR A 632 6.54 -20.92 19.29
C THR A 632 6.18 -22.38 19.30
N CYS A 633 5.40 -22.82 18.32
CA CYS A 633 5.08 -24.22 18.07
C CYS A 633 5.19 -24.44 16.55
N PRO A 634 6.16 -25.25 16.07
CA PRO A 634 6.42 -25.41 14.66
C PRO A 634 5.24 -26.06 13.92
N GLY A 635 4.88 -25.49 12.79
CA GLY A 635 3.86 -26.02 11.89
C GLY A 635 4.39 -27.09 10.93
N GLU A 636 3.50 -27.59 10.08
CA GLU A 636 3.82 -28.58 9.04
C GLU A 636 4.69 -27.99 7.93
N PHE A 637 4.36 -26.78 7.47
CA PHE A 637 5.01 -26.12 6.35
C PHE A 637 6.12 -25.17 6.81
N MET A 638 7.08 -24.88 5.93
CA MET A 638 8.17 -23.92 6.16
C MET A 638 7.67 -22.61 6.80
N ARG A 639 6.58 -22.06 6.30
CA ARG A 639 5.97 -20.82 6.78
C ARG A 639 5.53 -20.82 8.24
N GLY A 640 5.35 -22.00 8.84
CA GLY A 640 5.03 -22.17 10.26
C GLY A 640 6.25 -22.52 11.14
N ARG A 641 7.50 -22.42 10.62
CA ARG A 641 8.69 -22.94 11.29
C ARG A 641 9.81 -21.89 11.45
N HIS A 642 9.55 -20.63 11.14
CA HIS A 642 10.59 -19.59 11.18
C HIS A 642 11.14 -19.40 12.59
N SER A 643 10.26 -19.09 13.58
CA SER A 643 10.68 -18.84 14.97
C SER A 643 11.33 -20.06 15.61
N ASP A 644 10.81 -21.26 15.34
CA ASP A 644 11.42 -22.53 15.75
C ASP A 644 12.88 -22.62 15.27
N SER A 645 13.12 -22.34 14.01
CA SER A 645 14.44 -22.43 13.41
C SER A 645 15.40 -21.35 13.91
N PHE A 646 14.92 -20.14 14.13
CA PHE A 646 15.70 -19.06 14.73
C PHE A 646 16.13 -19.42 16.16
N LEU A 647 15.24 -19.95 16.99
CA LEU A 647 15.53 -20.37 18.34
C LEU A 647 16.51 -21.55 18.36
N LYS A 648 16.42 -22.49 17.43
CA LYS A 648 17.39 -23.60 17.28
C LYS A 648 18.79 -23.08 16.96
N MET A 649 18.91 -22.10 16.05
CA MET A 649 20.20 -21.45 15.77
C MET A 649 20.82 -20.77 17.01
N LEU A 650 19.96 -20.13 17.82
CA LEU A 650 20.38 -19.50 19.07
C LEU A 650 20.70 -20.52 20.17
N GLY A 651 20.38 -21.81 19.99
CA GLY A 651 20.48 -22.82 21.03
C GLY A 651 19.51 -22.63 22.21
N VAL A 652 18.36 -22.01 21.96
CA VAL A 652 17.30 -21.72 22.94
C VAL A 652 16.06 -22.51 22.56
N THR A 653 16.02 -23.78 22.92
CA THR A 653 14.92 -24.69 22.58
C THR A 653 13.87 -24.83 23.66
N ASP A 654 14.10 -24.26 24.84
CA ASP A 654 13.21 -24.39 26.02
C ASP A 654 11.84 -23.75 25.84
N THR A 655 11.68 -22.90 24.84
CA THR A 655 10.43 -22.17 24.54
C THR A 655 9.81 -22.58 23.21
N ILE A 656 10.27 -23.72 22.65
CA ILE A 656 9.67 -24.37 21.50
C ILE A 656 8.73 -25.44 22.01
N ALA A 657 7.44 -25.29 21.77
CA ALA A 657 6.40 -26.23 22.17
C ALA A 657 6.17 -27.30 21.10
N GLU A 658 5.79 -28.51 21.54
CA GLU A 658 5.39 -29.60 20.64
C GLU A 658 3.89 -29.54 20.25
N ASN A 659 3.08 -28.86 21.06
CA ASN A 659 1.63 -28.73 20.87
C ASN A 659 1.06 -27.51 21.61
N GLU A 660 -0.24 -27.24 21.39
CA GLU A 660 -0.93 -26.09 21.98
C GLU A 660 -0.93 -26.09 23.52
N THR A 661 -0.97 -27.26 24.15
CA THR A 661 -0.97 -27.39 25.59
C THR A 661 0.38 -26.95 26.17
N GLU A 662 1.46 -27.45 25.62
CA GLU A 662 2.81 -27.07 26.01
C GLU A 662 3.10 -25.60 25.70
N TYR A 663 2.61 -25.09 24.58
CA TYR A 663 2.69 -23.66 24.25
C TYR A 663 2.09 -22.79 25.37
N ILE A 664 0.91 -23.15 25.85
CA ILE A 664 0.25 -22.45 26.99
C ILE A 664 1.10 -22.56 28.25
N GLU A 665 1.62 -23.76 28.56
CA GLU A 665 2.46 -23.97 29.76
C GLU A 665 3.71 -23.10 29.73
N ILE A 666 4.41 -23.04 28.58
CA ILE A 666 5.61 -22.23 28.41
C ILE A 666 5.26 -20.74 28.50
N ALA A 667 4.19 -20.29 27.85
CA ALA A 667 3.75 -18.91 27.89
C ALA A 667 3.42 -18.45 29.32
N VAL A 668 2.66 -19.27 30.08
CA VAL A 668 2.33 -19.00 31.47
C VAL A 668 3.58 -19.01 32.38
N LYS A 669 4.50 -19.94 32.16
CA LYS A 669 5.76 -19.99 32.92
C LYS A 669 6.61 -18.76 32.69
N LEU A 670 6.76 -18.29 31.43
CA LEU A 670 7.47 -17.05 31.14
C LEU A 670 6.81 -15.83 31.78
N GLY A 671 5.48 -15.81 31.89
CA GLY A 671 4.77 -14.74 32.61
C GLY A 671 4.99 -14.75 34.11
N LEU A 672 4.95 -15.93 34.72
CA LEU A 672 5.03 -16.11 36.19
C LEU A 672 6.44 -16.12 36.76
N ASP A 673 7.45 -16.47 35.94
CA ASP A 673 8.85 -16.63 36.40
C ASP A 673 9.79 -15.62 35.71
N PRO A 674 9.90 -14.38 36.24
CA PRO A 674 10.81 -13.36 35.68
C PRO A 674 12.27 -13.80 35.66
N ALA A 675 12.72 -14.67 36.57
CA ALA A 675 14.09 -15.13 36.61
C ALA A 675 14.38 -16.09 35.42
N TRP A 676 13.46 -17.02 35.17
CA TRP A 676 13.58 -17.90 34.00
C TRP A 676 13.45 -17.12 32.70
N ARG A 677 12.51 -16.17 32.62
CA ARG A 677 12.35 -15.26 31.48
C ARG A 677 13.66 -14.49 31.20
N GLY A 678 14.31 -13.96 32.26
CA GLY A 678 15.60 -13.29 32.15
C GLY A 678 16.72 -14.22 31.65
N THR A 679 16.76 -15.48 32.11
CA THR A 679 17.71 -16.48 31.63
C THR A 679 17.56 -16.78 30.14
N ILE A 680 16.32 -16.90 29.65
CA ILE A 680 16.05 -17.08 28.22
C ILE A 680 16.52 -15.88 27.41
N ALA A 681 16.17 -14.65 27.85
CA ALA A 681 16.59 -13.41 27.20
C ALA A 681 18.12 -13.27 27.12
N GLU A 682 18.82 -13.60 28.21
CA GLU A 682 20.29 -13.57 28.25
C GLU A 682 20.92 -14.58 27.30
N ARG A 683 20.44 -15.83 27.26
CA ARG A 683 20.90 -16.86 26.31
C ARG A 683 20.70 -16.44 24.87
N MET A 684 19.58 -15.82 24.55
CA MET A 684 19.31 -15.27 23.22
C MET A 684 20.34 -14.20 22.88
N SER A 685 20.55 -13.24 23.77
CA SER A 685 21.49 -12.11 23.60
C SER A 685 22.92 -12.58 23.32
N GLN A 686 23.38 -13.60 24.07
CA GLN A 686 24.74 -14.15 23.96
C GLN A 686 24.99 -14.88 22.62
N ASN A 687 23.94 -15.27 21.90
CA ASN A 687 24.05 -16.08 20.68
C ASN A 687 23.57 -15.36 19.42
N HIS A 688 23.34 -14.05 19.45
CA HIS A 688 22.91 -13.28 18.27
C HIS A 688 23.83 -13.48 17.05
N ASP A 689 25.13 -13.60 17.26
CA ASP A 689 26.13 -13.79 16.17
C ASP A 689 25.97 -15.12 15.43
N ARG A 690 25.22 -16.10 15.99
CA ARG A 690 24.88 -17.34 15.29
C ARG A 690 23.74 -17.16 14.30
N LEU A 691 22.87 -16.18 14.54
CA LEU A 691 21.64 -15.98 13.77
C LEU A 691 21.79 -14.87 12.73
N PHE A 692 22.34 -13.71 13.16
CA PHE A 692 22.46 -12.55 12.29
C PHE A 692 23.74 -12.60 11.47
N ASP A 693 23.67 -12.07 10.25
CA ASP A 693 24.76 -12.02 9.29
C ASP A 693 25.40 -13.42 9.00
N ASP A 694 24.57 -14.46 8.97
CA ASP A 694 24.99 -15.84 8.67
C ASP A 694 25.60 -15.95 7.26
N LYS A 695 26.87 -16.29 7.18
CA LYS A 695 27.60 -16.46 5.91
C LYS A 695 27.50 -17.89 5.36
N ALA A 696 27.23 -18.88 6.20
CA ALA A 696 27.16 -20.27 5.77
C ALA A 696 26.06 -20.50 4.73
N CYS A 697 24.93 -19.82 4.87
CA CYS A 697 23.86 -19.87 3.89
C CYS A 697 24.26 -19.27 2.54
N VAL A 698 25.10 -18.20 2.54
CA VAL A 698 25.60 -17.59 1.31
C VAL A 698 26.60 -18.52 0.61
N GLU A 699 27.53 -19.13 1.36
CA GLU A 699 28.46 -20.13 0.84
C GLU A 699 27.72 -21.33 0.24
N GLY A 700 26.64 -21.81 0.89
CA GLY A 700 25.79 -22.87 0.37
C GLY A 700 25.04 -22.45 -0.90
N LEU A 701 24.54 -21.23 -0.97
CA LEU A 701 23.90 -20.66 -2.16
C LEU A 701 24.89 -20.59 -3.34
N GLU A 702 26.11 -20.11 -3.10
CA GLU A 702 27.16 -20.02 -4.12
C GLU A 702 27.60 -21.41 -4.63
N ALA A 703 27.71 -22.38 -3.71
CA ALA A 703 27.99 -23.76 -4.08
C ALA A 703 26.87 -24.34 -4.98
N PHE A 704 25.61 -24.08 -4.63
CA PHE A 704 24.47 -24.44 -5.46
C PHE A 704 24.54 -23.80 -6.85
N TYR A 705 24.80 -22.49 -6.94
CA TYR A 705 24.92 -21.79 -8.22
C TYR A 705 26.02 -22.38 -9.12
N LYS A 706 27.20 -22.65 -8.55
CA LYS A 706 28.32 -23.29 -9.26
C LYS A 706 27.93 -24.70 -9.76
N GLU A 707 27.28 -25.48 -8.90
CA GLU A 707 26.84 -26.84 -9.23
C GLU A 707 25.85 -26.87 -10.40
N VAL A 708 24.78 -26.05 -10.32
CA VAL A 708 23.72 -26.10 -11.34
C VAL A 708 24.21 -25.54 -12.68
N CYS A 709 25.06 -24.51 -12.67
CA CYS A 709 25.67 -23.98 -13.89
C CYS A 709 26.65 -24.95 -14.55
N SER A 710 27.32 -25.82 -13.79
CA SER A 710 28.26 -26.81 -14.34
C SER A 710 27.59 -28.01 -14.98
N LYS A 711 26.30 -28.26 -14.68
CA LYS A 711 25.52 -29.38 -15.20
C LYS A 711 24.80 -29.04 -16.51
N HIS A 712 24.72 -27.82 -16.88
CA HIS A 712 24.08 -27.26 -18.08
C HIS A 712 25.12 -26.66 -19.03
#